data_bed861ce320c9ebfc3dfedfa5ef1b0ba
#
_entry.id   bed861ce320c9ebfc3dfedfa5ef1b0ba
#
_cell.length_a   1.000
_cell.length_b   1.000
_cell.length_c   1.000
_cell.angle_alpha   90.00
_cell.angle_beta   90.00
_cell.angle_gamma   90.00
#
_symmetry.space_group_name_H-M   'P 1'
#
loop_
_entity.id
_entity.type
_entity.pdbx_description
1 polymer ?
#
loop_
_entity_poly.entity_id
_entity_poly.type
_entity_poly.pdbx_seq_one_letter_code
_entity_poly.pdbx_strand_id
1 'polypeptide(L)'
;MSYSIKLLCAQADRARLEEITRSLGERGVRLSQGSPTRSDTVLAVLSGAFCTDENAVKTLLDLVGSGAERILPLQLDDAEIPDSIKNAIYSRNIIPAAGRSSDQIAERIVSALPKRKSRLPAVFGAAALVLLAAAGLWLWNSQRAGEPEETVEVMAEPTPISFTLPAGLTEEDLAAVRCVVIVGEHFQWYTKEDLLSIGNFGQWPDMLYQLANENWEDDGHAWYWHADGSRVEQAAYDLRFLSMLPNLEELHMAMVDITNAPDLSALSRLRTVWALECQMDSTEWIARSEVAKAQLRCDVDYSPLGQSEKLTFAILDVFSDRGADFSAFSPPRLQEFDLVCSGYDGMVDLSGLKACSNLQRVRLSECNMRDLSFLEGKSSLKQLRLNHSETLRDISAVGTLKGLEDLEIRYCGRIADFSPIGGCTALQRIHLQCDDNPRGMRDASFLTDLPRLTDVGLYSCNLRNMDFLAGLADNAQKISFGFAGDVEDYSGLAAVKSFNYLHVNPRQGNVSAVLPYLQDTTVQSLTLYDCSDLDLTSLPTVTHTLSIRYGDLTDLTGLPDFPLLRLELWGCQYLRSLQGLEALGSISRGSMQVEIVDCPRLADYSSLSGSNLYHLKLVGQYALPDLGSFQTRVLRLESIPELTDLHLLDALSEENKIGIDLVGLDELRDLSPLRRLNGGHLIVPPQVAEQAEELVGDGVFESFEVAYPDGSWENDDRGVTLLSLDELTTLPKALLRRVDRLMLVGDTLVDMDRYDVWENWDDGVRTLELYDRQNDKRLPLDYKQGIVTDLSMLSDLTGLRELALYDQPLTTLDGVQAFSELETLRVDYCAELARVEASFACPSIRRLSFQGCPVESIQGVQNLPELRELDLNDTKVTDLTPLTACDLSSALDDGGFRLYLNRTPIDDFSPLASLGVLDNLDINDVDSAVFVPLLEKVDIHRLSACNAFTEESRGDANALFAAFAEAHPHLRELWIPWNQGITDLTPLLGLDELEYVRVSFDMEEAIASLEGQAAPFQIEIEG
;
A
#
# COMPACT_ATOMS: atom_id res chain seq x y z
N MET A 1 -31.72 -27.18 1.69
CA MET A 1 -32.52 -26.50 0.65
C MET A 1 -31.67 -26.53 -0.63
N SER A 2 -32.27 -26.90 -1.77
CA SER A 2 -31.47 -27.01 -3.00
C SER A 2 -31.51 -25.71 -3.80
N TYR A 3 -30.34 -25.18 -4.14
CA TYR A 3 -30.18 -24.10 -5.11
C TYR A 3 -30.29 -24.67 -6.54
N SER A 4 -30.94 -23.95 -7.44
CA SER A 4 -30.92 -24.27 -8.88
C SER A 4 -30.18 -23.15 -9.63
N ILE A 5 -29.13 -23.52 -10.34
CA ILE A 5 -28.30 -22.61 -11.13
C ILE A 5 -28.39 -23.01 -12.61
N LYS A 6 -28.51 -22.07 -13.51
CA LYS A 6 -28.43 -22.31 -14.94
C LYS A 6 -26.96 -22.42 -15.36
N LEU A 7 -26.66 -23.47 -16.11
CA LEU A 7 -25.32 -23.68 -16.69
C LEU A 7 -25.24 -23.12 -18.09
N LEU A 8 -24.30 -22.20 -18.32
CA LEU A 8 -23.92 -21.70 -19.64
C LEU A 8 -22.48 -22.13 -19.92
N CYS A 9 -22.31 -23.09 -20.83
CA CYS A 9 -21.00 -23.64 -21.20
C CYS A 9 -20.99 -24.10 -22.66
N ALA A 10 -19.82 -24.19 -23.26
CA ALA A 10 -19.66 -24.86 -24.56
C ALA A 10 -19.94 -26.38 -24.42
N GLN A 11 -20.38 -26.99 -25.50
CA GLN A 11 -20.69 -28.43 -25.50
C GLN A 11 -19.47 -29.29 -25.19
N ALA A 12 -18.28 -28.85 -25.61
CA ALA A 12 -17.01 -29.53 -25.35
C ALA A 12 -16.61 -29.55 -23.86
N ASP A 13 -17.08 -28.62 -23.05
CA ASP A 13 -16.71 -28.51 -21.62
C ASP A 13 -17.53 -29.43 -20.71
N ARG A 14 -18.64 -29.99 -21.19
CA ARG A 14 -19.57 -30.77 -20.35
C ARG A 14 -18.93 -31.95 -19.65
N ALA A 15 -18.06 -32.68 -20.32
CA ALA A 15 -17.34 -33.80 -19.72
C ALA A 15 -16.39 -33.36 -18.58
N ARG A 16 -15.75 -32.18 -18.72
CA ARG A 16 -14.87 -31.60 -17.71
C ARG A 16 -15.63 -31.10 -16.48
N LEU A 17 -16.92 -30.81 -16.63
CA LEU A 17 -17.78 -30.30 -15.55
C LEU A 17 -18.51 -31.40 -14.75
N GLU A 18 -18.43 -32.66 -15.14
CA GLU A 18 -19.17 -33.77 -14.49
C GLU A 18 -18.82 -33.91 -13.00
N GLU A 19 -17.52 -33.81 -12.66
CA GLU A 19 -17.07 -33.92 -11.27
C GLU A 19 -17.47 -32.68 -10.45
N ILE A 20 -17.35 -31.50 -11.00
CA ILE A 20 -17.79 -30.26 -10.34
C ILE A 20 -19.30 -30.29 -10.12
N THR A 21 -20.07 -30.78 -11.12
CA THR A 21 -21.52 -30.96 -10.99
C THR A 21 -21.90 -31.93 -9.88
N ARG A 22 -21.13 -32.99 -9.73
CA ARG A 22 -21.35 -33.98 -8.64
C ARG A 22 -21.09 -33.33 -7.29
N SER A 23 -19.96 -32.68 -7.14
CA SER A 23 -19.57 -32.01 -5.89
C SER A 23 -20.54 -30.88 -5.49
N LEU A 24 -21.06 -30.13 -6.48
CA LEU A 24 -22.14 -29.15 -6.25
C LEU A 24 -23.43 -29.81 -5.79
N GLY A 25 -23.78 -30.95 -6.40
CA GLY A 25 -24.96 -31.76 -6.03
C GLY A 25 -24.91 -32.22 -4.56
N GLU A 26 -23.76 -32.66 -4.09
CA GLU A 26 -23.52 -33.05 -2.69
C GLU A 26 -23.71 -31.88 -1.73
N ARG A 27 -23.40 -30.66 -2.16
CA ARG A 27 -23.60 -29.40 -1.41
C ARG A 27 -25.00 -28.80 -1.59
N GLY A 28 -25.92 -29.50 -2.23
CA GLY A 28 -27.33 -29.08 -2.39
C GLY A 28 -27.56 -28.07 -3.54
N VAL A 29 -26.62 -27.91 -4.45
CA VAL A 29 -26.72 -27.06 -5.64
C VAL A 29 -26.99 -27.96 -6.87
N ARG A 30 -28.04 -27.65 -7.62
CA ARG A 30 -28.38 -28.37 -8.88
C ARG A 30 -28.09 -27.46 -10.08
N LEU A 31 -27.25 -27.95 -10.99
CA LEU A 31 -27.07 -27.33 -12.30
C LEU A 31 -28.22 -27.77 -13.22
N SER A 32 -28.89 -26.81 -13.85
CA SER A 32 -29.98 -27.05 -14.82
C SER A 32 -29.58 -26.55 -16.21
N GLN A 33 -29.97 -27.31 -17.23
CA GLN A 33 -29.76 -26.96 -18.63
C GLN A 33 -30.96 -26.17 -19.16
N GLY A 34 -30.71 -25.31 -20.13
CA GLY A 34 -31.73 -24.50 -20.81
C GLY A 34 -31.29 -23.06 -21.01
N SER A 35 -31.95 -22.33 -21.87
CA SER A 35 -31.63 -20.91 -22.08
C SER A 35 -31.83 -20.12 -20.78
N PRO A 36 -30.78 -19.46 -20.26
CA PRO A 36 -30.89 -18.66 -19.06
C PRO A 36 -31.67 -17.36 -19.31
N THR A 37 -32.34 -16.86 -18.30
CA THR A 37 -33.09 -15.60 -18.30
C THR A 37 -32.47 -14.60 -17.34
N ARG A 38 -32.83 -13.33 -17.43
CA ARG A 38 -32.34 -12.23 -16.57
C ARG A 38 -32.47 -12.52 -15.06
N SER A 39 -33.48 -13.29 -14.65
CA SER A 39 -33.76 -13.59 -13.24
C SER A 39 -33.07 -14.87 -12.73
N ASP A 40 -32.39 -15.62 -13.59
CA ASP A 40 -31.70 -16.84 -13.20
C ASP A 40 -30.32 -16.53 -12.61
N THR A 41 -29.87 -17.34 -11.63
CA THR A 41 -28.47 -17.42 -11.29
C THR A 41 -27.77 -18.28 -12.32
N VAL A 42 -26.74 -17.75 -13.00
CA VAL A 42 -26.09 -18.41 -14.15
C VAL A 42 -24.63 -18.67 -13.80
N LEU A 43 -24.18 -19.93 -13.95
CA LEU A 43 -22.78 -20.28 -13.95
C LEU A 43 -22.27 -20.24 -15.40
N ALA A 44 -21.49 -19.21 -15.74
CA ALA A 44 -20.89 -19.05 -17.05
C ALA A 44 -19.48 -19.66 -17.04
N VAL A 45 -19.29 -20.74 -17.78
CA VAL A 45 -18.02 -21.50 -17.80
C VAL A 45 -17.15 -20.99 -18.93
N LEU A 46 -16.12 -20.22 -18.58
CA LEU A 46 -15.19 -19.62 -19.52
C LEU A 46 -14.03 -20.58 -19.79
N SER A 47 -13.88 -20.98 -21.04
CA SER A 47 -12.81 -21.86 -21.54
C SER A 47 -12.45 -21.49 -22.97
N GLY A 48 -11.35 -22.00 -23.51
CA GLY A 48 -11.02 -21.83 -24.91
C GLY A 48 -12.15 -22.32 -25.86
N ALA A 49 -12.86 -23.40 -25.50
CA ALA A 49 -14.02 -23.87 -26.24
C ALA A 49 -15.22 -22.91 -26.15
N PHE A 50 -15.45 -22.32 -24.98
CA PHE A 50 -16.51 -21.32 -24.75
C PHE A 50 -16.23 -20.06 -25.55
N CYS A 51 -15.01 -19.54 -25.50
CA CYS A 51 -14.61 -18.30 -26.16
C CYS A 51 -14.70 -18.39 -27.69
N THR A 52 -14.68 -19.61 -28.26
CA THR A 52 -14.86 -19.86 -29.70
C THR A 52 -16.29 -20.25 -30.10
N ASP A 53 -17.20 -20.45 -29.13
CA ASP A 53 -18.62 -20.77 -29.37
C ASP A 53 -19.43 -19.45 -29.46
N GLU A 54 -19.62 -18.97 -30.71
CA GLU A 54 -20.34 -17.71 -30.96
C GLU A 54 -21.73 -17.64 -30.29
N ASN A 55 -22.44 -18.78 -30.20
CA ASN A 55 -23.77 -18.82 -29.58
C ASN A 55 -23.68 -18.71 -28.04
N ALA A 56 -22.69 -19.34 -27.45
CA ALA A 56 -22.48 -19.27 -26.00
C ALA A 56 -22.03 -17.85 -25.58
N VAL A 57 -21.08 -17.27 -26.32
CA VAL A 57 -20.60 -15.88 -26.12
C VAL A 57 -21.75 -14.87 -26.31
N LYS A 58 -22.50 -14.98 -27.41
CA LYS A 58 -23.65 -14.10 -27.64
C LYS A 58 -24.68 -14.19 -26.50
N THR A 59 -25.01 -15.41 -26.06
CA THR A 59 -25.95 -15.60 -24.95
C THR A 59 -25.47 -14.93 -23.66
N LEU A 60 -24.17 -15.01 -23.35
CA LEU A 60 -23.58 -14.32 -22.18
C LEU A 60 -23.69 -12.79 -22.32
N LEU A 61 -23.31 -12.24 -23.47
CA LEU A 61 -23.38 -10.81 -23.74
C LEU A 61 -24.83 -10.28 -23.71
N ASP A 62 -25.77 -11.03 -24.27
CA ASP A 62 -27.21 -10.69 -24.24
C ASP A 62 -27.74 -10.69 -22.77
N LEU A 63 -27.31 -11.64 -21.95
CA LEU A 63 -27.67 -11.69 -20.52
C LEU A 63 -27.12 -10.49 -19.76
N VAL A 64 -25.86 -10.14 -19.96
CA VAL A 64 -25.24 -8.97 -19.33
C VAL A 64 -25.93 -7.69 -19.82
N GLY A 65 -26.12 -7.53 -21.12
CA GLY A 65 -26.81 -6.38 -21.72
C GLY A 65 -28.28 -6.23 -21.27
N SER A 66 -28.95 -7.33 -20.89
CA SER A 66 -30.29 -7.30 -20.30
C SER A 66 -30.29 -6.95 -18.80
N GLY A 67 -29.13 -6.75 -18.18
CA GLY A 67 -28.98 -6.45 -16.77
C GLY A 67 -29.16 -7.66 -15.86
N ALA A 68 -28.68 -8.84 -16.26
CA ALA A 68 -28.66 -10.02 -15.40
C ALA A 68 -27.63 -9.83 -14.27
N GLU A 69 -28.09 -9.73 -13.03
CA GLU A 69 -27.25 -9.43 -11.87
C GLU A 69 -26.49 -10.65 -11.31
N ARG A 70 -26.95 -11.87 -11.63
CA ARG A 70 -26.48 -13.12 -10.97
C ARG A 70 -25.73 -14.04 -11.93
N ILE A 71 -24.62 -13.55 -12.49
CA ILE A 71 -23.74 -14.37 -13.33
C ILE A 71 -22.47 -14.66 -12.51
N LEU A 72 -22.15 -15.95 -12.39
CA LEU A 72 -20.92 -16.43 -11.72
C LEU A 72 -19.98 -16.93 -12.83
N PRO A 73 -18.91 -16.19 -13.18
CA PRO A 73 -17.96 -16.65 -14.19
C PRO A 73 -16.99 -17.67 -13.57
N LEU A 74 -16.88 -18.86 -14.20
CA LEU A 74 -15.92 -19.89 -13.84
C LEU A 74 -14.91 -20.05 -14.96
N GLN A 75 -13.65 -19.69 -14.75
CA GLN A 75 -12.57 -19.90 -15.71
C GLN A 75 -12.07 -21.36 -15.60
N LEU A 76 -12.35 -22.17 -16.60
CA LEU A 76 -12.09 -23.62 -16.57
C LEU A 76 -10.67 -24.00 -16.98
N ASP A 77 -10.01 -23.19 -17.81
CA ASP A 77 -8.64 -23.37 -18.30
C ASP A 77 -7.94 -22.03 -18.47
N ASP A 78 -6.64 -22.08 -18.80
CA ASP A 78 -5.80 -20.88 -18.97
C ASP A 78 -5.97 -20.22 -20.35
N ALA A 79 -7.05 -20.49 -21.04
CA ALA A 79 -7.35 -19.84 -22.32
C ALA A 79 -7.60 -18.34 -22.11
N GLU A 80 -7.06 -17.54 -23.01
CA GLU A 80 -7.27 -16.10 -23.00
C GLU A 80 -8.75 -15.77 -23.22
N ILE A 81 -9.35 -15.03 -22.29
CA ILE A 81 -10.75 -14.61 -22.37
C ILE A 81 -10.80 -13.36 -23.26
N PRO A 82 -11.57 -13.35 -24.35
CA PRO A 82 -11.71 -12.18 -25.22
C PRO A 82 -12.17 -10.93 -24.44
N ASP A 83 -11.66 -9.76 -24.82
CA ASP A 83 -11.95 -8.49 -24.15
C ASP A 83 -13.45 -8.14 -24.14
N SER A 84 -14.20 -8.55 -25.16
CA SER A 84 -15.66 -8.41 -25.17
C SER A 84 -16.34 -9.13 -24.00
N ILE A 85 -15.80 -10.28 -23.59
CA ILE A 85 -16.29 -11.04 -22.43
C ILE A 85 -15.71 -10.45 -21.15
N LYS A 86 -14.40 -10.13 -21.09
CA LYS A 86 -13.78 -9.47 -19.94
C LYS A 86 -14.52 -8.21 -19.53
N ASN A 87 -14.79 -7.33 -20.51
CA ASN A 87 -15.50 -6.08 -20.26
C ASN A 87 -16.96 -6.29 -19.81
N ALA A 88 -17.63 -7.30 -20.35
CA ALA A 88 -19.00 -7.62 -19.97
C ALA A 88 -19.14 -8.17 -18.54
N ILE A 89 -18.08 -8.80 -18.01
CA ILE A 89 -18.08 -9.41 -16.67
C ILE A 89 -17.10 -8.70 -15.71
N TYR A 90 -16.58 -7.54 -16.06
CA TYR A 90 -15.55 -6.79 -15.35
C TYR A 90 -15.87 -6.54 -13.88
N SER A 91 -17.13 -6.32 -13.53
CA SER A 91 -17.59 -6.11 -12.15
C SER A 91 -17.88 -7.42 -11.39
N ARG A 92 -17.48 -8.58 -11.92
CA ARG A 92 -17.84 -9.90 -11.37
C ARG A 92 -16.58 -10.69 -11.07
N ASN A 93 -16.50 -11.26 -9.87
CA ASN A 93 -15.37 -12.10 -9.47
C ASN A 93 -15.31 -13.38 -10.29
N ILE A 94 -14.26 -13.55 -11.07
CA ILE A 94 -14.01 -14.78 -11.86
C ILE A 94 -13.48 -15.86 -10.91
N ILE A 95 -14.13 -17.02 -10.89
CA ILE A 95 -13.69 -18.18 -10.10
C ILE A 95 -12.69 -18.99 -10.95
N PRO A 96 -11.37 -18.99 -10.66
CA PRO A 96 -10.40 -19.75 -11.44
C PRO A 96 -10.45 -21.24 -11.01
N ALA A 97 -10.48 -22.14 -12.00
CA ALA A 97 -10.44 -23.59 -11.79
C ALA A 97 -9.02 -24.18 -11.89
N ALA A 98 -8.05 -23.46 -12.47
CA ALA A 98 -6.68 -23.93 -12.64
C ALA A 98 -6.04 -24.29 -11.29
N GLY A 99 -5.41 -25.47 -11.21
CA GLY A 99 -4.73 -25.95 -10.00
C GLY A 99 -5.64 -26.39 -8.83
N ARG A 100 -6.99 -26.36 -8.99
CA ARG A 100 -7.94 -26.67 -7.92
C ARG A 100 -8.69 -27.99 -8.14
N SER A 101 -9.01 -28.68 -7.03
CA SER A 101 -9.87 -29.86 -7.09
C SER A 101 -11.33 -29.47 -7.34
N SER A 102 -12.13 -30.43 -7.86
CA SER A 102 -13.56 -30.23 -8.11
C SER A 102 -14.34 -29.83 -6.83
N ASP A 103 -13.88 -30.27 -5.66
CA ASP A 103 -14.46 -29.92 -4.37
C ASP A 103 -14.17 -28.47 -3.96
N GLN A 104 -12.95 -28.00 -4.17
CA GLN A 104 -12.56 -26.60 -3.91
C GLN A 104 -13.29 -25.63 -4.83
N ILE A 105 -13.46 -26.00 -6.11
CA ILE A 105 -14.23 -25.21 -7.07
C ILE A 105 -15.70 -25.14 -6.66
N ALA A 106 -16.29 -26.28 -6.28
CA ALA A 106 -17.68 -26.35 -5.84
C ALA A 106 -17.93 -25.52 -4.56
N GLU A 107 -16.99 -25.53 -3.62
CA GLU A 107 -17.06 -24.72 -2.41
C GLU A 107 -17.07 -23.20 -2.72
N ARG A 108 -16.19 -22.74 -3.61
CA ARG A 108 -16.18 -21.35 -4.05
C ARG A 108 -17.45 -20.94 -4.80
N ILE A 109 -18.00 -21.81 -5.64
CA ILE A 109 -19.29 -21.54 -6.28
C ILE A 109 -20.41 -21.42 -5.23
N VAL A 110 -20.42 -22.29 -4.23
CA VAL A 110 -21.44 -22.27 -3.16
C VAL A 110 -21.31 -21.00 -2.30
N SER A 111 -20.09 -20.57 -1.97
CA SER A 111 -19.84 -19.34 -1.18
C SER A 111 -20.26 -18.08 -1.92
N ALA A 112 -20.13 -18.07 -3.26
CA ALA A 112 -20.57 -16.97 -4.11
C ALA A 112 -22.09 -16.91 -4.37
N LEU A 113 -22.86 -17.87 -3.84
CA LEU A 113 -24.32 -17.86 -3.99
C LEU A 113 -24.98 -16.94 -2.95
N PRO A 114 -25.97 -16.11 -3.34
CA PRO A 114 -26.67 -15.22 -2.43
C PRO A 114 -27.37 -15.98 -1.32
N LYS A 115 -27.09 -15.64 -0.06
CA LYS A 115 -27.75 -16.23 1.12
C LYS A 115 -29.25 -15.85 1.10
N ARG A 116 -30.14 -16.80 0.89
CA ARG A 116 -31.59 -16.57 0.90
C ARG A 116 -32.08 -16.29 2.33
N LYS A 117 -32.53 -15.06 2.59
CA LYS A 117 -33.29 -14.72 3.82
C LYS A 117 -34.62 -15.54 3.83
N SER A 118 -34.79 -16.41 4.84
CA SER A 118 -36.02 -17.15 5.01
C SER A 118 -37.10 -16.24 5.60
N ARG A 119 -38.10 -15.86 4.82
CA ARG A 119 -39.35 -15.29 5.36
C ARG A 119 -40.23 -16.44 5.87
N LEU A 120 -40.27 -16.65 7.17
CA LEU A 120 -41.30 -17.40 7.85
C LEU A 120 -42.29 -16.40 8.50
N PRO A 121 -43.60 -16.59 8.35
CA PRO A 121 -44.57 -15.68 8.96
C PRO A 121 -44.65 -15.96 10.49
N ALA A 122 -44.49 -14.87 11.25
CA ALA A 122 -44.51 -14.92 12.71
C ALA A 122 -45.95 -15.02 13.25
N VAL A 123 -46.54 -16.17 13.23
CA VAL A 123 -47.85 -16.44 13.95
C VAL A 123 -47.94 -17.75 14.66
N PHE A 124 -47.01 -18.71 14.56
CA PHE A 124 -47.09 -20.00 15.26
C PHE A 124 -45.89 -20.36 16.13
N GLY A 125 -45.13 -19.39 16.64
CA GLY A 125 -43.81 -19.63 17.24
C GLY A 125 -43.75 -19.91 18.74
N ALA A 126 -44.71 -19.56 19.55
CA ALA A 126 -44.54 -19.62 21.01
C ALA A 126 -44.78 -20.96 21.67
N ALA A 127 -45.62 -21.83 21.11
CA ALA A 127 -45.91 -23.16 21.72
C ALA A 127 -44.96 -24.30 21.25
N ALA A 128 -44.36 -24.16 20.06
CA ALA A 128 -43.43 -25.14 19.50
C ALA A 128 -42.01 -25.03 20.09
N LEU A 129 -41.60 -23.83 20.49
CA LEU A 129 -40.26 -23.58 21.06
C LEU A 129 -40.08 -24.21 22.46
N VAL A 130 -41.12 -24.27 23.28
CA VAL A 130 -41.05 -24.89 24.62
C VAL A 130 -40.95 -26.42 24.54
N LEU A 131 -41.64 -27.04 23.57
CA LEU A 131 -41.58 -28.48 23.37
C LEU A 131 -40.29 -28.95 22.68
N LEU A 132 -39.71 -28.11 21.79
CA LEU A 132 -38.41 -28.39 21.15
C LEU A 132 -37.25 -28.21 22.11
N ALA A 133 -37.32 -27.24 23.03
CA ALA A 133 -36.33 -27.05 24.08
C ALA A 133 -36.33 -28.22 25.10
N ALA A 134 -37.50 -28.75 25.47
CA ALA A 134 -37.61 -29.90 26.36
C ALA A 134 -37.17 -31.22 25.71
N ALA A 135 -37.47 -31.44 24.43
CA ALA A 135 -36.99 -32.55 23.63
C ALA A 135 -35.47 -32.46 23.32
N GLY A 136 -34.96 -31.27 23.07
CA GLY A 136 -33.52 -31.00 22.86
C GLY A 136 -32.71 -31.30 24.14
N LEU A 137 -33.20 -30.90 25.31
CA LEU A 137 -32.55 -31.20 26.59
C LEU A 137 -32.56 -32.69 26.94
N TRP A 138 -33.63 -33.40 26.57
CA TRP A 138 -33.73 -34.85 26.82
C TRP A 138 -32.83 -35.63 25.86
N LEU A 139 -32.78 -35.27 24.58
CA LEU A 139 -31.85 -35.86 23.60
C LEU A 139 -30.37 -35.54 23.90
N TRP A 140 -30.10 -34.33 24.37
CA TRP A 140 -28.75 -33.93 24.78
C TRP A 140 -28.26 -34.65 26.04
N ASN A 141 -29.16 -34.97 26.96
CA ASN A 141 -28.82 -35.71 28.19
C ASN A 141 -28.75 -37.22 27.99
N SER A 142 -29.40 -37.77 26.95
CA SER A 142 -29.38 -39.25 26.67
C SER A 142 -28.20 -39.66 25.77
N GLN A 143 -27.50 -38.75 25.11
CA GLN A 143 -26.32 -39.02 24.29
C GLN A 143 -24.99 -38.92 25.06
N ARG A 144 -25.00 -38.53 26.33
CA ARG A 144 -23.78 -38.34 27.14
C ARG A 144 -23.32 -39.58 27.93
N ALA A 145 -23.79 -40.77 27.57
CA ALA A 145 -23.32 -42.00 28.19
C ALA A 145 -22.56 -42.84 27.15
N GLY A 146 -21.32 -42.51 26.87
CA GLY A 146 -20.44 -43.43 26.17
C GLY A 146 -19.50 -42.96 25.09
N GLU A 147 -18.88 -41.75 25.20
CA GLU A 147 -17.69 -41.46 24.44
C GLU A 147 -16.65 -40.73 25.32
N PRO A 148 -15.33 -41.00 25.14
CA PRO A 148 -14.31 -40.37 25.93
C PRO A 148 -14.25 -38.86 25.57
N GLU A 149 -14.11 -38.03 26.61
CA GLU A 149 -13.92 -36.59 26.50
C GLU A 149 -12.74 -36.29 25.57
N GLU A 150 -13.03 -35.85 24.35
CA GLU A 150 -12.11 -34.95 23.66
C GLU A 150 -12.13 -33.62 24.44
N THR A 151 -11.01 -33.30 25.05
CA THR A 151 -10.75 -31.99 25.58
C THR A 151 -10.86 -30.98 24.44
N VAL A 152 -11.99 -30.29 24.36
CA VAL A 152 -12.06 -29.01 23.65
C VAL A 152 -11.11 -28.10 24.41
N GLU A 153 -9.95 -27.80 23.83
CA GLU A 153 -9.15 -26.67 24.26
C GLU A 153 -10.07 -25.45 24.17
N VAL A 154 -10.53 -25.01 25.33
CA VAL A 154 -11.02 -23.65 25.47
C VAL A 154 -9.80 -22.79 25.15
N MET A 155 -9.77 -22.16 23.99
CA MET A 155 -8.75 -21.13 23.70
C MET A 155 -8.77 -20.21 24.92
N ALA A 156 -7.66 -20.15 25.65
CA ALA A 156 -7.48 -19.21 26.72
C ALA A 156 -7.75 -17.80 26.15
N GLU A 157 -8.55 -17.01 26.85
CA GLU A 157 -8.68 -15.60 26.49
C GLU A 157 -7.25 -15.04 26.37
N PRO A 158 -6.91 -14.30 25.31
CA PRO A 158 -5.58 -13.79 25.11
C PRO A 158 -5.15 -13.03 26.37
N THR A 159 -4.01 -13.38 26.92
CA THR A 159 -3.48 -12.67 28.11
C THR A 159 -3.20 -11.23 27.65
N PRO A 160 -3.82 -10.20 28.28
CA PRO A 160 -3.59 -8.83 27.89
C PRO A 160 -2.11 -8.49 27.94
N ILE A 161 -1.59 -7.96 26.87
CA ILE A 161 -0.24 -7.41 26.85
C ILE A 161 -0.25 -6.25 27.85
N SER A 162 0.32 -6.46 29.03
CA SER A 162 0.60 -5.38 29.96
C SER A 162 1.93 -4.76 29.53
N PHE A 163 1.83 -3.65 28.81
CA PHE A 163 3.00 -2.89 28.40
C PHE A 163 3.76 -2.47 29.67
N THR A 164 4.90 -3.07 29.89
CA THR A 164 5.91 -2.60 30.84
C THR A 164 6.77 -1.61 30.09
N LEU A 165 6.75 -0.35 30.52
CA LEU A 165 7.70 0.63 29.99
C LEU A 165 9.12 0.04 30.11
N PRO A 166 9.96 0.18 29.06
CA PRO A 166 11.36 -0.23 29.16
C PRO A 166 11.99 0.29 30.44
N ALA A 167 12.68 -0.57 31.19
CA ALA A 167 13.34 -0.18 32.40
C ALA A 167 14.41 0.88 32.06
N GLY A 168 14.40 2.02 32.77
CA GLY A 168 15.41 3.07 32.59
C GLY A 168 14.90 4.36 31.96
N LEU A 169 13.63 4.42 31.45
CA LEU A 169 13.07 5.68 30.96
C LEU A 169 12.90 6.70 32.09
N THR A 170 13.38 7.91 31.85
CA THR A 170 13.26 9.04 32.79
C THR A 170 11.89 9.73 32.62
N GLU A 171 11.48 10.53 33.60
CA GLU A 171 10.29 11.38 33.48
C GLU A 171 10.40 12.35 32.30
N GLU A 172 11.62 12.71 31.87
CA GLU A 172 11.89 13.60 30.77
C GLU A 172 11.60 12.89 29.40
N ASP A 173 12.00 11.63 29.29
CA ASP A 173 11.72 10.80 28.10
C ASP A 173 10.22 10.59 27.93
N LEU A 174 9.50 10.23 28.98
CA LEU A 174 8.05 10.10 28.99
C LEU A 174 7.34 11.43 28.65
N ALA A 175 7.90 12.55 29.11
CA ALA A 175 7.39 13.88 28.81
C ALA A 175 7.72 14.34 27.36
N ALA A 176 8.67 13.70 26.70
CA ALA A 176 9.00 13.97 25.30
C ALA A 176 7.99 13.39 24.32
N VAL A 177 7.33 12.28 24.66
CA VAL A 177 6.38 11.56 23.80
C VAL A 177 5.18 12.44 23.42
N ARG A 178 4.83 12.47 22.13
CA ARG A 178 3.70 13.23 21.57
C ARG A 178 2.68 12.35 20.85
N CYS A 179 3.09 11.26 20.25
CA CYS A 179 2.23 10.34 19.52
C CYS A 179 2.52 8.90 19.94
N VAL A 180 1.47 8.11 20.07
CA VAL A 180 1.54 6.66 20.30
C VAL A 180 0.76 5.96 19.19
N VAL A 181 1.35 4.93 18.63
CA VAL A 181 0.76 4.08 17.58
C VAL A 181 0.77 2.64 18.05
N ILE A 182 -0.37 1.96 17.99
CA ILE A 182 -0.53 0.54 18.35
C ILE A 182 -1.26 -0.16 17.20
N VAL A 183 -0.65 -1.19 16.61
CA VAL A 183 -1.27 -1.97 15.53
C VAL A 183 -1.11 -3.45 15.83
N GLY A 184 -2.21 -4.12 16.21
CA GLY A 184 -2.13 -5.49 16.69
C GLY A 184 -1.13 -5.62 17.84
N GLU A 185 -0.11 -6.46 17.70
CA GLU A 185 0.94 -6.66 18.72
C GLU A 185 2.03 -5.57 18.73
N HIS A 186 2.03 -4.67 17.72
CA HIS A 186 3.09 -3.68 17.53
C HIS A 186 2.78 -2.37 18.23
N PHE A 187 3.77 -1.84 18.94
CA PHE A 187 3.70 -0.59 19.66
C PHE A 187 4.86 0.34 19.28
N GLN A 188 4.58 1.61 19.00
CA GLN A 188 5.58 2.63 18.70
C GLN A 188 5.18 3.97 19.27
N TRP A 189 6.13 4.74 19.75
CA TRP A 189 5.93 6.12 20.17
C TRP A 189 6.84 7.08 19.42
N TYR A 190 6.46 8.35 19.38
CA TYR A 190 7.19 9.41 18.70
C TYR A 190 7.30 10.64 19.57
N THR A 191 8.51 11.22 19.57
CA THR A 191 8.78 12.55 20.17
C THR A 191 8.40 13.65 19.16
N LYS A 192 8.48 14.91 19.59
CA LYS A 192 8.27 16.04 18.67
C LYS A 192 9.35 16.12 17.59
N GLU A 193 10.59 15.72 17.92
CA GLU A 193 11.71 15.71 16.99
C GLU A 193 11.54 14.65 15.93
N ASP A 194 11.09 13.45 16.32
CA ASP A 194 10.75 12.38 15.37
C ASP A 194 9.67 12.85 14.37
N LEU A 195 8.58 13.44 14.87
CA LEU A 195 7.49 13.95 14.04
C LEU A 195 7.94 15.08 13.11
N LEU A 196 8.90 15.91 13.49
CA LEU A 196 9.46 16.97 12.65
C LEU A 196 10.42 16.42 11.58
N SER A 197 11.12 15.32 11.85
CA SER A 197 12.04 14.67 10.92
C SER A 197 11.32 13.96 9.77
N ILE A 198 10.08 13.50 9.99
CA ILE A 198 9.25 12.80 9.00
C ILE A 198 8.73 13.77 7.90
N GLY A 199 8.93 15.11 8.06
CA GLY A 199 8.47 16.10 7.07
C GLY A 199 6.95 16.25 7.01
N ASN A 200 6.44 17.30 6.41
CA ASN A 200 5.02 17.70 6.37
C ASN A 200 3.99 16.61 6.73
N PHE A 201 3.15 16.89 7.69
CA PHE A 201 2.04 16.07 8.25
C PHE A 201 1.07 15.39 7.25
N GLY A 202 1.51 15.08 6.05
CA GLY A 202 0.82 14.34 5.01
C GLY A 202 1.50 13.01 4.65
N GLN A 203 2.68 12.76 5.19
CA GLN A 203 3.32 11.44 5.12
C GLN A 203 3.40 10.88 6.54
N TRP A 204 2.45 10.03 6.85
CA TRP A 204 2.41 9.26 8.09
C TRP A 204 3.60 8.30 8.15
N PRO A 205 4.11 7.95 9.34
CA PRO A 205 5.07 6.85 9.47
C PRO A 205 4.62 5.64 8.68
N ASP A 206 5.53 4.90 8.04
CA ASP A 206 5.21 3.81 7.11
C ASP A 206 4.15 2.82 7.63
N MET A 207 4.11 2.58 8.94
CA MET A 207 3.06 1.79 9.59
C MET A 207 1.66 2.38 9.44
N LEU A 208 1.49 3.70 9.50
CA LEU A 208 0.18 4.36 9.34
C LEU A 208 -0.18 4.57 7.86
N TYR A 209 0.81 4.68 6.97
CA TYR A 209 0.57 4.73 5.53
C TYR A 209 0.04 3.38 5.00
N GLN A 210 0.54 2.26 5.56
CA GLN A 210 0.00 0.93 5.28
C GLN A 210 -1.44 0.76 5.81
N LEU A 211 -1.80 1.41 6.91
CA LEU A 211 -3.17 1.47 7.44
C LEU A 211 -4.13 2.29 6.55
N ALA A 212 -3.62 3.26 5.78
CA ALA A 212 -4.41 4.10 4.90
C ALA A 212 -4.66 3.49 3.51
N ASN A 213 -3.87 2.51 3.08
CA ASN A 213 -4.07 1.76 1.84
C ASN A 213 -4.93 0.53 2.11
N GLU A 214 -6.20 0.78 2.35
CA GLU A 214 -7.23 -0.21 2.63
C GLU A 214 -7.45 -1.13 1.42
N ASN A 215 -6.95 -2.36 1.50
CA ASN A 215 -7.44 -3.43 0.64
C ASN A 215 -8.73 -3.97 1.27
N TRP A 216 -9.87 -3.54 0.74
CA TRP A 216 -11.18 -4.06 1.11
C TRP A 216 -11.35 -5.44 0.48
N GLU A 217 -11.47 -6.48 1.30
CA GLU A 217 -11.99 -7.76 0.85
C GLU A 217 -13.53 -7.77 0.89
N ASP A 218 -14.16 -8.64 0.12
CA ASP A 218 -15.62 -8.74 -0.14
C ASP A 218 -16.54 -8.86 1.11
N ASP A 219 -15.98 -9.00 2.31
CA ASP A 219 -16.72 -9.12 3.56
C ASP A 219 -16.91 -7.81 4.34
N GLY A 220 -16.40 -6.70 3.81
CA GLY A 220 -16.55 -5.36 4.41
C GLY A 220 -15.63 -5.08 5.59
N HIS A 221 -14.68 -5.96 5.90
CA HIS A 221 -13.65 -5.73 6.90
C HIS A 221 -12.35 -5.25 6.26
N ALA A 222 -11.74 -4.20 6.83
CA ALA A 222 -10.38 -3.83 6.48
C ALA A 222 -9.42 -4.85 7.09
N TRP A 223 -8.53 -5.40 6.27
CA TRP A 223 -7.48 -6.28 6.72
C TRP A 223 -6.16 -5.56 6.67
N TYR A 224 -5.50 -5.52 7.81
CA TYR A 224 -4.14 -5.00 7.88
C TYR A 224 -3.18 -6.15 7.63
N TRP A 225 -2.23 -5.92 6.73
CA TRP A 225 -1.25 -6.92 6.33
C TRP A 225 0.13 -6.49 6.79
N HIS A 226 0.91 -7.43 7.29
CA HIS A 226 2.34 -7.23 7.44
C HIS A 226 3.00 -7.11 6.07
N ALA A 227 4.18 -6.50 5.99
CA ALA A 227 4.93 -6.39 4.74
C ALA A 227 5.27 -7.76 4.12
N ASP A 228 5.27 -8.86 4.92
CA ASP A 228 5.45 -10.25 4.45
C ASP A 228 4.17 -10.88 3.87
N GLY A 229 3.07 -10.12 3.80
CA GLY A 229 1.78 -10.61 3.32
C GLY A 229 1.01 -11.46 4.35
N SER A 230 1.45 -11.56 5.60
CA SER A 230 0.67 -12.13 6.69
C SER A 230 -0.33 -11.11 7.25
N ARG A 231 -1.44 -11.59 7.80
CA ARG A 231 -2.49 -10.75 8.39
C ARG A 231 -2.07 -10.30 9.78
N VAL A 232 -2.26 -9.01 10.10
CA VAL A 232 -2.09 -8.53 11.48
C VAL A 232 -3.16 -9.15 12.37
N GLU A 233 -2.77 -9.80 13.45
CA GLU A 233 -3.70 -10.37 14.42
C GLU A 233 -4.10 -9.33 15.46
N GLN A 234 -5.35 -9.47 15.98
CA GLN A 234 -5.86 -8.60 17.02
C GLN A 234 -5.16 -8.92 18.34
N ALA A 235 -4.65 -7.89 19.01
CA ALA A 235 -3.97 -8.03 20.29
C ALA A 235 -4.70 -7.31 21.44
N ALA A 236 -4.70 -7.91 22.62
CA ALA A 236 -5.34 -7.33 23.79
C ALA A 236 -4.38 -6.42 24.56
N TYR A 237 -4.77 -5.16 24.84
CA TYR A 237 -3.95 -4.18 25.53
C TYR A 237 -4.62 -3.61 26.77
N ASP A 238 -3.81 -3.43 27.83
CA ASP A 238 -4.14 -2.61 28.98
C ASP A 238 -3.59 -1.20 28.78
N LEU A 239 -4.43 -0.26 28.38
CA LEU A 239 -4.01 1.11 28.03
C LEU A 239 -3.78 2.04 29.23
N ARG A 240 -3.80 1.56 30.49
CA ARG A 240 -3.62 2.42 31.67
C ARG A 240 -2.23 3.07 31.72
N PHE A 241 -1.24 2.52 31.04
CA PHE A 241 0.10 3.10 30.92
C PHE A 241 0.11 4.48 30.25
N LEU A 242 -0.84 4.78 29.37
CA LEU A 242 -0.94 6.09 28.69
C LEU A 242 -0.99 7.26 29.69
N SER A 243 -1.49 7.05 30.90
CA SER A 243 -1.51 8.07 31.95
C SER A 243 -0.11 8.55 32.41
N MET A 244 0.94 7.79 32.05
CA MET A 244 2.34 8.14 32.32
C MET A 244 2.94 9.08 31.26
N LEU A 245 2.24 9.37 30.17
CA LEU A 245 2.69 10.20 29.03
C LEU A 245 2.03 11.60 29.09
N PRO A 246 2.50 12.53 29.92
CA PRO A 246 1.77 13.77 30.26
C PRO A 246 1.60 14.74 29.08
N ASN A 247 2.42 14.61 28.04
CA ASN A 247 2.40 15.48 26.87
C ASN A 247 1.90 14.80 25.60
N LEU A 248 1.28 13.62 25.71
CA LEU A 248 0.70 12.92 24.57
C LEU A 248 -0.35 13.80 23.87
N GLU A 249 -0.24 13.94 22.56
CA GLU A 249 -1.11 14.76 21.70
C GLU A 249 -1.99 13.89 20.78
N GLU A 250 -1.48 12.74 20.33
CA GLU A 250 -2.15 11.84 19.39
C GLU A 250 -2.03 10.37 19.84
N LEU A 251 -3.12 9.62 19.69
CA LEU A 251 -3.20 8.19 19.94
C LEU A 251 -3.85 7.52 18.73
N HIS A 252 -3.11 6.61 18.10
CA HIS A 252 -3.56 5.85 16.93
C HIS A 252 -3.54 4.36 17.25
N MET A 253 -4.65 3.67 17.01
CA MET A 253 -4.79 2.25 17.31
C MET A 253 -5.50 1.53 16.16
N ALA A 254 -5.03 0.34 15.84
CA ALA A 254 -5.71 -0.56 14.92
C ALA A 254 -5.58 -2.02 15.38
N MET A 255 -6.63 -2.82 15.21
CA MET A 255 -6.64 -4.23 15.58
C MET A 255 -6.30 -4.48 17.06
N VAL A 256 -6.82 -3.63 17.95
CA VAL A 256 -6.55 -3.65 19.40
C VAL A 256 -7.80 -4.00 20.19
N ASP A 257 -7.72 -5.00 21.06
CA ASP A 257 -8.73 -5.28 22.09
C ASP A 257 -8.36 -4.55 23.38
N ILE A 258 -9.12 -3.50 23.70
CA ILE A 258 -8.86 -2.65 24.86
C ILE A 258 -9.47 -3.29 26.11
N THR A 259 -8.66 -4.03 26.87
CA THR A 259 -9.11 -4.72 28.09
C THR A 259 -9.31 -3.77 29.27
N ASN A 260 -8.55 -2.68 29.35
CA ASN A 260 -8.68 -1.65 30.36
C ASN A 260 -8.55 -0.26 29.71
N ALA A 261 -9.63 0.48 29.70
CA ALA A 261 -9.63 1.86 29.22
C ALA A 261 -8.73 2.75 30.11
N PRO A 262 -7.94 3.67 29.49
CA PRO A 262 -7.07 4.56 30.23
C PRO A 262 -7.86 5.67 30.92
N ASP A 263 -7.34 6.18 32.05
CA ASP A 263 -7.80 7.46 32.60
C ASP A 263 -7.07 8.62 31.90
N LEU A 264 -7.71 9.18 30.90
CA LEU A 264 -7.16 10.30 30.12
C LEU A 264 -7.29 11.68 30.80
N SER A 265 -7.84 11.76 32.01
CA SER A 265 -8.06 13.02 32.70
C SER A 265 -6.76 13.80 32.97
N ALA A 266 -5.63 13.08 33.11
CA ALA A 266 -4.29 13.66 33.26
C ALA A 266 -3.67 14.14 31.94
N LEU A 267 -4.15 13.68 30.79
CA LEU A 267 -3.57 13.96 29.47
C LEU A 267 -4.15 15.26 28.88
N SER A 268 -3.80 16.39 29.47
CA SER A 268 -4.34 17.71 29.09
C SER A 268 -3.98 18.15 27.65
N ARG A 269 -3.05 17.46 26.99
CA ARG A 269 -2.61 17.76 25.61
C ARG A 269 -3.17 16.81 24.58
N LEU A 270 -3.75 15.67 24.93
CA LEU A 270 -4.31 14.73 23.99
C LEU A 270 -5.45 15.39 23.19
N ARG A 271 -5.34 15.43 21.87
CA ARG A 271 -6.28 16.08 20.96
C ARG A 271 -6.89 15.13 19.94
N THR A 272 -6.19 14.07 19.59
CA THR A 272 -6.58 13.16 18.51
C THR A 272 -6.56 11.72 19.00
N VAL A 273 -7.66 10.99 18.71
CA VAL A 273 -7.73 9.53 18.88
C VAL A 273 -8.25 8.91 17.59
N TRP A 274 -7.47 7.97 17.07
CA TRP A 274 -7.86 7.09 15.99
C TRP A 274 -7.93 5.67 16.52
N ALA A 275 -9.05 4.98 16.27
CA ALA A 275 -9.22 3.58 16.63
C ALA A 275 -9.96 2.86 15.51
N LEU A 276 -9.24 1.97 14.79
CA LEU A 276 -9.74 1.26 13.63
C LEU A 276 -9.75 -0.24 13.92
N GLU A 277 -10.89 -0.90 13.68
CA GLU A 277 -11.08 -2.33 13.99
C GLU A 277 -10.70 -2.72 15.42
N CYS A 278 -10.85 -1.78 16.36
CA CYS A 278 -10.57 -2.00 17.78
C CYS A 278 -11.81 -2.51 18.51
N GLN A 279 -11.62 -3.45 19.42
CA GLN A 279 -12.66 -3.86 20.36
C GLN A 279 -12.58 -3.03 21.64
N MET A 280 -13.66 -2.35 22.02
CA MET A 280 -13.76 -1.58 23.24
C MET A 280 -15.18 -1.63 23.82
N ASP A 281 -15.26 -1.60 25.13
CA ASP A 281 -16.57 -1.66 25.81
C ASP A 281 -17.35 -0.35 25.70
N SER A 282 -16.68 0.80 25.68
CA SER A 282 -17.29 2.11 25.70
C SER A 282 -16.35 3.20 25.18
N THR A 283 -16.92 4.23 24.56
CA THR A 283 -16.20 5.46 24.17
C THR A 283 -16.18 6.53 25.28
N GLU A 284 -16.65 6.22 26.51
CA GLU A 284 -16.77 7.18 27.62
C GLU A 284 -15.43 7.80 28.04
N TRP A 285 -14.35 7.02 27.97
CA TRP A 285 -13.01 7.50 28.29
C TRP A 285 -12.48 8.56 27.30
N ILE A 286 -12.89 8.47 26.00
CA ILE A 286 -12.61 9.49 24.98
C ILE A 286 -13.47 10.73 25.27
N ALA A 287 -14.74 10.52 25.56
CA ALA A 287 -15.69 11.61 25.82
C ALA A 287 -15.30 12.53 27.00
N ARG A 288 -14.70 11.97 28.04
CA ARG A 288 -14.26 12.68 29.25
C ARG A 288 -12.89 13.36 29.13
N SER A 289 -12.19 13.18 28.02
CA SER A 289 -10.84 13.71 27.80
C SER A 289 -10.84 15.08 27.12
N GLU A 290 -9.65 15.61 26.83
CA GLU A 290 -9.45 16.84 26.02
C GLU A 290 -9.44 16.56 24.51
N VAL A 291 -9.84 15.37 24.05
CA VAL A 291 -9.89 14.95 22.64
C VAL A 291 -10.82 15.84 21.85
N ALA A 292 -10.27 16.46 20.82
CA ALA A 292 -10.97 17.31 19.88
C ALA A 292 -11.29 16.61 18.55
N LYS A 293 -10.51 15.56 18.19
CA LYS A 293 -10.69 14.79 16.95
C LYS A 293 -10.77 13.30 17.28
N ALA A 294 -11.85 12.66 16.85
CA ALA A 294 -12.05 11.22 16.98
C ALA A 294 -12.35 10.60 15.62
N GLN A 295 -11.57 9.58 15.23
CA GLN A 295 -11.86 8.74 14.08
C GLN A 295 -11.96 7.30 14.57
N LEU A 296 -13.16 6.75 14.55
CA LEU A 296 -13.44 5.44 15.15
C LEU A 296 -14.18 4.53 14.16
N ARG A 297 -13.60 3.38 13.93
CA ARG A 297 -14.20 2.26 13.20
C ARG A 297 -14.20 1.04 14.12
N CYS A 298 -15.16 1.00 15.05
CA CYS A 298 -15.23 0.04 16.13
C CYS A 298 -16.66 -0.43 16.35
N ASP A 299 -16.86 -1.69 16.76
CA ASP A 299 -18.16 -2.19 17.18
C ASP A 299 -18.51 -1.71 18.60
N VAL A 300 -18.86 -0.44 18.75
CA VAL A 300 -19.08 0.21 20.04
C VAL A 300 -20.27 1.17 20.01
N ASP A 301 -20.84 1.46 21.18
CA ASP A 301 -21.80 2.57 21.34
C ASP A 301 -21.07 3.92 21.28
N TYR A 302 -21.39 4.74 20.26
CA TYR A 302 -20.82 6.09 20.10
C TYR A 302 -21.57 7.16 20.90
N SER A 303 -22.71 6.86 21.52
CA SER A 303 -23.53 7.83 22.24
C SER A 303 -22.80 8.57 23.37
N PRO A 304 -21.84 7.96 24.12
CA PRO A 304 -21.07 8.67 25.14
C PRO A 304 -20.26 9.86 24.61
N LEU A 305 -19.76 9.79 23.35
CA LEU A 305 -19.04 10.90 22.71
C LEU A 305 -19.90 12.18 22.63
N GLY A 306 -21.23 12.03 22.62
CA GLY A 306 -22.17 13.14 22.62
C GLY A 306 -22.05 14.06 23.81
N GLN A 307 -21.45 13.62 24.90
CA GLN A 307 -21.22 14.41 26.12
C GLN A 307 -19.86 15.13 26.12
N SER A 308 -19.02 14.92 25.09
CA SER A 308 -17.72 15.58 25.00
C SER A 308 -17.87 17.09 24.78
N GLU A 309 -17.31 17.88 25.69
CA GLU A 309 -17.26 19.34 25.56
C GLU A 309 -16.16 19.84 24.61
N LYS A 310 -15.29 18.95 24.16
CA LYS A 310 -14.07 19.28 23.37
C LYS A 310 -14.16 18.83 21.93
N LEU A 311 -14.95 17.81 21.63
CA LEU A 311 -15.02 17.20 20.31
C LEU A 311 -15.49 18.21 19.26
N THR A 312 -14.64 18.42 18.23
CA THR A 312 -14.90 19.31 17.10
C THR A 312 -15.00 18.56 15.78
N PHE A 313 -14.39 17.37 15.71
CA PHE A 313 -14.29 16.55 14.51
C PHE A 313 -14.55 15.08 14.88
N ALA A 314 -15.49 14.44 14.18
CA ALA A 314 -15.78 13.02 14.34
C ALA A 314 -15.95 12.34 12.98
N ILE A 315 -15.17 11.28 12.74
CA ILE A 315 -15.38 10.30 11.68
C ILE A 315 -15.73 8.99 12.36
N LEU A 316 -16.92 8.46 12.09
CA LEU A 316 -17.42 7.25 12.75
C LEU A 316 -17.89 6.26 11.69
N ASP A 317 -17.64 4.98 11.90
CA ASP A 317 -18.15 3.90 11.06
C ASP A 317 -19.03 2.95 11.85
N VAL A 318 -20.19 2.60 11.28
CA VAL A 318 -21.24 1.78 11.90
C VAL A 318 -21.45 0.52 11.06
N PHE A 319 -21.20 -0.63 11.63
CA PHE A 319 -21.46 -1.93 11.01
C PHE A 319 -22.30 -2.88 11.87
N SER A 320 -22.84 -2.36 13.00
CA SER A 320 -23.74 -3.11 13.88
C SER A 320 -24.82 -2.22 14.50
N ASP A 321 -25.88 -2.82 15.06
CA ASP A 321 -26.91 -2.12 15.81
C ASP A 321 -26.36 -1.36 17.03
N ARG A 322 -25.21 -1.76 17.56
CA ARG A 322 -24.59 -1.15 18.76
C ARG A 322 -24.15 0.29 18.55
N GLY A 323 -23.63 0.62 17.36
CA GLY A 323 -23.17 1.96 17.00
C GLY A 323 -24.23 2.84 16.33
N ALA A 324 -25.43 2.35 16.03
CA ALA A 324 -26.41 3.02 15.16
C ALA A 324 -27.30 4.08 15.84
N ASP A 325 -27.30 4.19 17.17
CA ASP A 325 -28.12 5.15 17.93
C ASP A 325 -27.32 6.39 18.30
N PHE A 326 -27.53 7.49 17.54
CA PHE A 326 -26.97 8.80 17.81
C PHE A 326 -27.98 9.77 18.47
N SER A 327 -29.09 9.26 19.08
CA SER A 327 -30.11 10.12 19.70
C SER A 327 -29.57 10.96 20.88
N ALA A 328 -28.53 10.44 21.58
CA ALA A 328 -27.84 11.16 22.66
C ALA A 328 -26.53 11.84 22.18
N PHE A 329 -26.13 11.69 20.90
CA PHE A 329 -24.89 12.24 20.39
C PHE A 329 -25.01 13.73 20.08
N SER A 330 -24.57 14.60 21.01
CA SER A 330 -24.77 16.04 20.91
C SER A 330 -23.57 16.90 21.35
N PRO A 331 -22.37 16.67 20.86
CA PRO A 331 -21.19 17.45 21.26
C PRO A 331 -21.36 18.93 20.90
N PRO A 332 -21.27 19.88 21.86
CA PRO A 332 -21.63 21.27 21.65
C PRO A 332 -20.68 22.04 20.72
N ARG A 333 -19.48 21.54 20.53
CA ARG A 333 -18.43 22.15 19.69
C ARG A 333 -18.25 21.48 18.36
N LEU A 334 -18.98 20.43 18.03
CA LEU A 334 -18.83 19.65 16.81
C LEU A 334 -18.99 20.53 15.56
N GLN A 335 -17.98 20.54 14.71
CA GLN A 335 -17.91 21.29 13.46
C GLN A 335 -17.97 20.36 12.25
N GLU A 336 -17.36 19.20 12.34
CA GLU A 336 -17.28 18.23 11.26
C GLU A 336 -17.74 16.87 11.74
N PHE A 337 -18.68 16.29 10.99
CA PHE A 337 -19.24 14.99 11.26
C PHE A 337 -19.28 14.18 9.98
N ASP A 338 -18.55 13.06 9.98
CA ASP A 338 -18.49 12.09 8.88
C ASP A 338 -18.96 10.75 9.43
N LEU A 339 -19.96 10.15 8.81
CA LEU A 339 -20.51 8.86 9.20
C LEU A 339 -20.58 7.95 8.00
N VAL A 340 -19.97 6.79 8.14
CA VAL A 340 -20.05 5.70 7.18
C VAL A 340 -20.80 4.54 7.84
N CYS A 341 -21.65 3.82 7.10
CA CYS A 341 -22.39 2.68 7.63
C CYS A 341 -22.04 1.42 6.81
N SER A 342 -20.76 1.02 6.88
CA SER A 342 -20.20 -0.06 6.06
C SER A 342 -20.94 -1.39 6.27
N GLY A 343 -21.69 -1.83 5.24
CA GLY A 343 -22.45 -3.07 5.31
C GLY A 343 -23.60 -3.13 6.32
N TYR A 344 -23.94 -2.02 6.96
CA TYR A 344 -25.04 -1.96 7.95
C TYR A 344 -26.38 -1.60 7.28
N ASP A 345 -27.25 -2.57 7.15
CA ASP A 345 -28.59 -2.41 6.53
C ASP A 345 -29.64 -1.77 7.46
N GLY A 346 -29.34 -1.53 8.74
CA GLY A 346 -30.27 -0.98 9.72
C GLY A 346 -30.51 0.53 9.57
N MET A 347 -31.46 1.06 10.34
CA MET A 347 -31.73 2.50 10.38
C MET A 347 -30.85 3.20 11.42
N VAL A 348 -30.26 4.32 11.06
CA VAL A 348 -29.45 5.14 11.97
C VAL A 348 -30.31 6.28 12.54
N ASP A 349 -30.25 6.50 13.86
CA ASP A 349 -30.94 7.62 14.52
C ASP A 349 -29.97 8.79 14.78
N LEU A 350 -30.00 9.81 13.92
CA LEU A 350 -29.14 11.00 13.99
C LEU A 350 -29.80 12.17 14.75
N SER A 351 -30.90 11.94 15.48
CA SER A 351 -31.68 13.01 16.11
C SER A 351 -30.90 13.85 17.12
N GLY A 352 -29.88 13.31 17.79
CA GLY A 352 -29.01 14.04 18.72
C GLY A 352 -28.21 15.16 18.08
N LEU A 353 -27.81 15.01 16.81
CA LEU A 353 -27.09 16.04 16.05
C LEU A 353 -27.91 17.35 15.94
N LYS A 354 -29.21 17.31 16.20
CA LYS A 354 -30.05 18.54 16.24
C LYS A 354 -29.48 19.58 17.21
N ALA A 355 -28.90 19.16 18.32
CA ALA A 355 -28.32 20.07 19.32
C ALA A 355 -26.96 20.67 18.89
N CYS A 356 -26.25 20.07 17.92
CA CYS A 356 -24.92 20.52 17.46
C CYS A 356 -25.07 21.78 16.58
N SER A 357 -25.03 22.97 17.16
CA SER A 357 -25.25 24.23 16.44
C SER A 357 -24.05 24.70 15.59
N ASN A 358 -22.86 24.16 15.84
CA ASN A 358 -21.59 24.60 15.20
C ASN A 358 -21.19 23.78 13.98
N LEU A 359 -22.02 22.83 13.54
CA LEU A 359 -21.72 21.98 12.37
C LEU A 359 -21.47 22.82 11.13
N GLN A 360 -20.33 22.57 10.49
CA GLN A 360 -19.87 23.19 9.24
C GLN A 360 -19.81 22.20 8.09
N ARG A 361 -19.40 20.96 8.36
CA ARG A 361 -19.34 19.86 7.37
C ARG A 361 -20.04 18.62 7.90
N VAL A 362 -20.86 18.01 7.05
CA VAL A 362 -21.51 16.72 7.31
C VAL A 362 -21.38 15.85 6.08
N ARG A 363 -20.86 14.63 6.26
CA ARG A 363 -20.82 13.59 5.26
C ARG A 363 -21.49 12.34 5.81
N LEU A 364 -22.43 11.78 5.04
CA LEU A 364 -23.13 10.55 5.38
C LEU A 364 -23.05 9.59 4.19
N SER A 365 -22.40 8.44 4.39
CA SER A 365 -22.21 7.43 3.36
C SER A 365 -22.84 6.11 3.79
N GLU A 366 -23.62 5.47 2.90
CA GLU A 366 -24.32 4.20 3.16
C GLU A 366 -25.31 4.22 4.32
N CYS A 367 -25.64 5.40 4.83
CA CYS A 367 -26.49 5.57 6.00
C CYS A 367 -27.95 5.45 5.65
N ASN A 368 -28.63 4.46 6.18
CA ASN A 368 -30.07 4.29 6.06
C ASN A 368 -30.82 5.21 7.02
N MET A 369 -31.45 6.28 6.48
CA MET A 369 -32.24 7.25 7.21
C MET A 369 -33.45 7.67 6.37
N ARG A 370 -34.51 8.23 7.00
CA ARG A 370 -35.75 8.63 6.30
C ARG A 370 -35.76 10.09 5.88
N ASP A 371 -35.17 10.95 6.68
CA ASP A 371 -35.18 12.40 6.52
C ASP A 371 -33.91 13.02 7.13
N LEU A 372 -33.75 14.31 6.92
CA LEU A 372 -32.64 15.12 7.42
C LEU A 372 -33.07 16.13 8.50
N SER A 373 -34.14 15.87 9.25
CA SER A 373 -34.71 16.78 10.24
C SER A 373 -33.72 17.22 11.33
N PHE A 374 -32.69 16.45 11.60
CA PHE A 374 -31.59 16.79 12.51
C PHE A 374 -30.69 17.95 12.01
N LEU A 375 -30.73 18.28 10.72
CA LEU A 375 -30.00 19.41 10.12
C LEU A 375 -30.87 20.72 10.09
N GLU A 376 -32.13 20.66 10.45
CA GLU A 376 -33.05 21.79 10.33
C GLU A 376 -32.51 23.07 11.01
N GLY A 377 -32.44 24.18 10.25
CA GLY A 377 -32.02 25.49 10.75
C GLY A 377 -30.53 25.69 11.02
N LYS A 378 -29.66 24.75 10.66
CA LYS A 378 -28.20 24.85 10.85
C LYS A 378 -27.56 25.84 9.86
N SER A 379 -27.56 27.12 10.20
CA SER A 379 -27.02 28.19 9.35
C SER A 379 -25.47 28.18 9.23
N SER A 380 -24.79 27.49 10.14
CA SER A 380 -23.33 27.32 10.13
C SER A 380 -22.85 26.26 9.12
N LEU A 381 -23.74 25.35 8.65
CA LEU A 381 -23.39 24.27 7.75
C LEU A 381 -23.01 24.84 6.38
N LYS A 382 -21.78 24.48 5.95
CA LYS A 382 -21.15 24.89 4.69
C LYS A 382 -21.13 23.80 3.64
N GLN A 383 -20.95 22.55 4.07
CA GLN A 383 -20.84 21.40 3.19
C GLN A 383 -21.73 20.26 3.69
N LEU A 384 -22.51 19.68 2.76
CA LEU A 384 -23.32 18.49 2.98
C LEU A 384 -23.08 17.48 1.85
N ARG A 385 -22.64 16.27 2.19
CA ARG A 385 -22.47 15.16 1.26
C ARG A 385 -23.28 13.96 1.71
N LEU A 386 -24.07 13.41 0.81
CA LEU A 386 -24.95 12.26 1.02
C LEU A 386 -24.68 11.23 -0.07
N ASN A 387 -24.13 10.07 0.29
CA ASN A 387 -23.78 9.01 -0.64
C ASN A 387 -24.49 7.70 -0.25
N HIS A 388 -25.02 6.96 -1.23
CA HIS A 388 -25.59 5.62 -1.05
C HIS A 388 -26.63 5.51 0.09
N SER A 389 -27.46 6.54 0.30
CA SER A 389 -28.52 6.51 1.31
C SER A 389 -29.83 6.02 0.68
N GLU A 390 -29.99 4.71 0.54
CA GLU A 390 -31.08 4.09 -0.21
C GLU A 390 -32.48 4.32 0.37
N THR A 391 -32.60 4.66 1.65
CA THR A 391 -33.89 4.86 2.34
C THR A 391 -34.28 6.31 2.45
N LEU A 392 -33.40 7.28 2.16
CA LEU A 392 -33.65 8.71 2.25
C LEU A 392 -34.71 9.15 1.24
N ARG A 393 -35.76 9.84 1.73
CA ARG A 393 -36.89 10.32 0.91
C ARG A 393 -37.19 11.80 1.07
N ASP A 394 -36.98 12.34 2.27
CA ASP A 394 -37.34 13.72 2.62
C ASP A 394 -36.05 14.52 2.90
N ILE A 395 -35.81 15.52 2.06
CA ILE A 395 -34.74 16.49 2.19
C ILE A 395 -35.25 17.90 2.50
N SER A 396 -36.48 18.06 3.02
CA SER A 396 -37.08 19.35 3.30
C SER A 396 -36.21 20.22 4.21
N ALA A 397 -35.49 19.62 5.16
CA ALA A 397 -34.58 20.31 6.07
C ALA A 397 -33.46 21.06 5.33
N VAL A 398 -33.02 20.57 4.16
CA VAL A 398 -31.98 21.23 3.35
C VAL A 398 -32.36 22.65 3.00
N GLY A 399 -33.64 22.93 2.72
CA GLY A 399 -34.15 24.27 2.41
C GLY A 399 -33.98 25.31 3.53
N THR A 400 -33.70 24.88 4.75
CA THR A 400 -33.43 25.74 5.91
C THR A 400 -31.93 26.10 6.07
N LEU A 401 -31.04 25.47 5.31
CA LEU A 401 -29.55 25.59 5.42
C LEU A 401 -29.04 26.82 4.63
N LYS A 402 -29.33 28.02 5.15
CA LYS A 402 -29.00 29.28 4.45
C LYS A 402 -27.50 29.55 4.29
N GLY A 403 -26.65 28.86 5.04
CA GLY A 403 -25.20 28.96 4.97
C GLY A 403 -24.52 27.93 4.07
N LEU A 404 -25.30 26.97 3.49
CA LEU A 404 -24.73 25.86 2.70
C LEU A 404 -24.12 26.36 1.40
N GLU A 405 -22.86 26.05 1.17
CA GLU A 405 -22.04 26.47 0.01
C GLU A 405 -21.81 25.32 -0.98
N ASP A 406 -21.78 24.08 -0.49
CA ASP A 406 -21.46 22.88 -1.26
C ASP A 406 -22.43 21.75 -0.89
N LEU A 407 -23.16 21.23 -1.89
CA LEU A 407 -24.10 20.12 -1.72
C LEU A 407 -23.83 19.02 -2.74
N GLU A 408 -23.61 17.80 -2.23
CA GLU A 408 -23.46 16.62 -3.03
C GLU A 408 -24.45 15.53 -2.59
N ILE A 409 -25.23 14.99 -3.51
CA ILE A 409 -26.15 13.87 -3.28
C ILE A 409 -25.95 12.85 -4.39
N ARG A 410 -25.42 11.66 -4.03
CA ARG A 410 -25.16 10.58 -4.97
C ARG A 410 -25.84 9.28 -4.51
N TYR A 411 -26.36 8.51 -5.46
CA TYR A 411 -26.94 7.18 -5.22
C TYR A 411 -28.03 7.17 -4.11
N CYS A 412 -28.83 8.24 -4.04
CA CYS A 412 -29.96 8.38 -3.12
C CYS A 412 -31.30 8.28 -3.89
N GLY A 413 -31.51 7.13 -4.55
CA GLY A 413 -32.57 6.92 -5.55
C GLY A 413 -34.02 7.06 -5.10
N ARG A 414 -34.30 7.30 -3.79
CA ARG A 414 -35.68 7.45 -3.30
C ARG A 414 -36.12 8.89 -3.02
N ILE A 415 -35.24 9.86 -3.20
CA ILE A 415 -35.58 11.27 -3.12
C ILE A 415 -36.47 11.62 -4.33
N ALA A 416 -37.70 12.08 -4.06
CA ALA A 416 -38.66 12.41 -5.10
C ALA A 416 -38.80 13.93 -5.36
N ASP A 417 -38.46 14.75 -4.35
CA ASP A 417 -38.60 16.21 -4.40
C ASP A 417 -37.26 16.87 -4.01
N PHE A 418 -36.62 17.53 -4.98
CA PHE A 418 -35.37 18.29 -4.79
C PHE A 418 -35.65 19.80 -4.60
N SER A 419 -36.91 20.26 -4.68
CA SER A 419 -37.28 21.66 -4.57
C SER A 419 -36.85 22.39 -3.28
N PRO A 420 -36.67 21.69 -2.11
CA PRO A 420 -36.16 22.33 -0.91
C PRO A 420 -34.75 22.93 -1.10
N ILE A 421 -33.92 22.42 -2.01
CA ILE A 421 -32.59 22.94 -2.29
C ILE A 421 -32.62 24.43 -2.69
N GLY A 422 -33.71 24.91 -3.36
CA GLY A 422 -33.91 26.32 -3.69
C GLY A 422 -33.89 27.26 -2.49
N GLY A 423 -34.00 26.73 -1.28
CA GLY A 423 -33.84 27.50 -0.04
C GLY A 423 -32.37 27.81 0.33
N CYS A 424 -31.37 27.19 -0.28
CA CYS A 424 -29.94 27.30 0.06
C CYS A 424 -29.26 28.51 -0.63
N THR A 425 -29.58 29.73 -0.23
CA THR A 425 -29.19 30.97 -0.94
C THR A 425 -27.68 31.28 -0.95
N ALA A 426 -26.88 30.56 -0.18
CA ALA A 426 -25.41 30.66 -0.20
C ALA A 426 -24.74 29.62 -1.11
N LEU A 427 -25.48 28.69 -1.73
CA LEU A 427 -24.94 27.55 -2.48
C LEU A 427 -24.14 28.03 -3.69
N GLN A 428 -22.93 27.47 -3.82
CA GLN A 428 -21.98 27.75 -4.90
C GLN A 428 -21.78 26.51 -5.80
N ARG A 429 -21.80 25.30 -5.21
CA ARG A 429 -21.64 24.03 -5.92
C ARG A 429 -22.77 23.09 -5.56
N ILE A 430 -23.26 22.40 -6.57
CA ILE A 430 -24.24 21.31 -6.41
C ILE A 430 -23.93 20.16 -7.36
N HIS A 431 -23.83 18.94 -6.81
CA HIS A 431 -23.71 17.71 -7.58
C HIS A 431 -24.81 16.74 -7.18
N LEU A 432 -25.70 16.41 -8.12
CA LEU A 432 -26.80 15.47 -7.94
C LEU A 432 -26.63 14.29 -8.91
N GLN A 433 -26.57 13.08 -8.38
CA GLN A 433 -26.49 11.84 -9.15
C GLN A 433 -27.67 10.93 -8.78
N CYS A 434 -28.52 10.64 -9.78
CA CYS A 434 -29.83 10.03 -9.59
C CYS A 434 -29.94 8.61 -10.19
N ASP A 435 -28.84 7.86 -10.30
CA ASP A 435 -28.75 6.57 -11.02
C ASP A 435 -29.82 5.54 -10.60
N ASP A 436 -30.14 5.44 -9.31
CA ASP A 436 -31.09 4.47 -8.77
C ASP A 436 -32.52 5.01 -8.69
N ASN A 437 -32.78 6.23 -9.18
CA ASN A 437 -34.09 6.80 -9.16
C ASN A 437 -34.90 6.43 -10.43
N PRO A 438 -35.88 5.51 -10.37
CA PRO A 438 -36.61 5.05 -11.54
C PRO A 438 -37.47 6.16 -12.19
N ARG A 439 -37.69 7.28 -11.50
CA ARG A 439 -38.40 8.44 -12.03
C ARG A 439 -37.46 9.55 -12.47
N GLY A 440 -36.19 9.52 -12.07
CA GLY A 440 -35.21 10.57 -12.26
C GLY A 440 -35.65 11.93 -11.69
N MET A 441 -34.75 12.89 -11.69
CA MET A 441 -35.07 14.28 -11.43
C MET A 441 -35.58 14.90 -12.74
N ARG A 442 -36.82 15.40 -12.74
CA ARG A 442 -37.50 15.98 -13.94
C ARG A 442 -37.56 17.49 -13.96
N ASP A 443 -37.39 18.13 -12.83
CA ASP A 443 -37.51 19.59 -12.65
C ASP A 443 -36.32 20.09 -11.84
N ALA A 444 -35.54 20.99 -12.41
CA ALA A 444 -34.43 21.70 -11.79
C ALA A 444 -34.71 23.21 -11.60
N SER A 445 -35.95 23.64 -11.72
CA SER A 445 -36.34 25.06 -11.58
C SER A 445 -35.97 25.68 -10.22
N PHE A 446 -35.84 24.86 -9.17
CA PHE A 446 -35.37 25.28 -7.84
C PHE A 446 -33.94 25.85 -7.85
N LEU A 447 -33.16 25.61 -8.88
CA LEU A 447 -31.80 26.16 -9.05
C LEU A 447 -31.82 27.61 -9.57
N THR A 448 -32.93 28.07 -10.15
CA THR A 448 -33.03 29.41 -10.79
C THR A 448 -32.77 30.55 -9.81
N ASP A 449 -33.23 30.41 -8.55
CA ASP A 449 -33.18 31.46 -7.55
C ASP A 449 -31.96 31.40 -6.66
N LEU A 450 -30.92 30.66 -7.03
CA LEU A 450 -29.68 30.51 -6.27
C LEU A 450 -28.60 31.52 -6.74
N PRO A 451 -28.43 32.65 -6.06
CA PRO A 451 -27.65 33.80 -6.61
C PRO A 451 -26.16 33.62 -6.61
N ARG A 452 -25.65 32.57 -5.93
CA ARG A 452 -24.21 32.30 -5.85
C ARG A 452 -23.78 31.02 -6.56
N LEU A 453 -24.73 30.30 -7.16
CA LEU A 453 -24.45 28.99 -7.78
C LEU A 453 -23.65 29.17 -9.08
N THR A 454 -22.50 28.51 -9.15
CA THR A 454 -21.57 28.60 -10.30
C THR A 454 -21.12 27.25 -10.81
N ASP A 455 -21.33 26.18 -10.04
CA ASP A 455 -20.91 24.83 -10.38
C ASP A 455 -22.08 23.87 -10.19
N VAL A 456 -22.55 23.26 -11.28
CA VAL A 456 -23.75 22.43 -11.32
C VAL A 456 -23.46 21.12 -12.05
N GLY A 457 -23.55 20.00 -11.35
CA GLY A 457 -23.49 18.65 -11.90
C GLY A 457 -24.85 17.93 -11.72
N LEU A 458 -25.49 17.55 -12.82
CA LEU A 458 -26.77 16.82 -12.81
C LEU A 458 -26.63 15.53 -13.60
N TYR A 459 -26.32 14.42 -12.91
CA TYR A 459 -26.02 13.14 -13.53
C TYR A 459 -27.16 12.15 -13.36
N SER A 460 -27.41 11.37 -14.41
CA SER A 460 -28.50 10.38 -14.48
C SER A 460 -29.89 10.99 -14.19
N CYS A 461 -30.09 12.22 -14.66
CA CYS A 461 -31.34 12.96 -14.52
C CYS A 461 -32.18 12.87 -15.82
N ASN A 462 -33.52 12.98 -15.70
CA ASN A 462 -34.47 12.98 -16.82
C ASN A 462 -35.19 14.32 -16.90
N LEU A 463 -34.45 15.40 -17.20
CA LEU A 463 -34.96 16.77 -17.12
C LEU A 463 -35.98 17.10 -18.22
N ARG A 464 -37.01 17.88 -17.91
CA ARG A 464 -37.94 18.42 -18.92
C ARG A 464 -37.30 19.56 -19.72
N ASN A 465 -36.54 20.41 -19.05
CA ASN A 465 -35.84 21.55 -19.69
C ASN A 465 -34.64 21.98 -18.84
N MET A 466 -33.88 22.93 -19.37
CA MET A 466 -32.74 23.57 -18.73
C MET A 466 -32.95 25.06 -18.47
N ASP A 467 -34.22 25.54 -18.32
CA ASP A 467 -34.55 26.96 -18.14
C ASP A 467 -33.89 27.59 -16.92
N PHE A 468 -33.56 26.79 -15.90
CA PHE A 468 -32.85 27.25 -14.70
C PHE A 468 -31.50 27.89 -15.02
N LEU A 469 -30.85 27.53 -16.12
CA LEU A 469 -29.56 28.09 -16.56
C LEU A 469 -29.69 29.59 -16.85
N ALA A 470 -30.85 30.08 -17.27
CA ALA A 470 -31.06 31.53 -17.50
C ALA A 470 -30.90 32.35 -16.21
N GLY A 471 -31.45 31.82 -15.07
CA GLY A 471 -31.24 32.47 -13.78
C GLY A 471 -29.81 32.44 -13.28
N LEU A 472 -29.07 31.34 -13.58
CA LEU A 472 -27.65 31.23 -13.24
C LEU A 472 -26.80 32.18 -14.10
N ALA A 473 -27.12 32.32 -15.38
CA ALA A 473 -26.38 33.20 -16.31
C ALA A 473 -26.47 34.69 -15.91
N ASP A 474 -27.58 35.11 -15.29
CA ASP A 474 -27.75 36.47 -14.77
C ASP A 474 -26.86 36.74 -13.54
N ASN A 475 -26.51 35.72 -12.80
CA ASN A 475 -25.79 35.81 -11.53
C ASN A 475 -24.29 35.54 -11.65
N ALA A 476 -23.81 34.77 -12.64
CA ALA A 476 -22.44 34.33 -12.81
C ALA A 476 -21.88 34.66 -14.18
N GLN A 477 -20.64 35.17 -14.22
CA GLN A 477 -19.95 35.43 -15.48
C GLN A 477 -19.45 34.12 -16.16
N LYS A 478 -19.21 33.06 -15.40
CA LYS A 478 -18.78 31.75 -15.89
C LYS A 478 -19.44 30.67 -15.06
N ILE A 479 -19.96 29.66 -15.72
CA ILE A 479 -20.63 28.53 -15.11
C ILE A 479 -19.89 27.25 -15.45
N SER A 480 -19.68 26.38 -14.45
CA SER A 480 -19.30 24.98 -14.64
C SER A 480 -20.59 24.15 -14.62
N PHE A 481 -20.88 23.48 -15.72
CA PHE A 481 -22.10 22.68 -15.85
C PHE A 481 -21.78 21.29 -16.43
N GLY A 482 -22.30 20.27 -15.76
CA GLY A 482 -22.24 18.90 -16.26
C GLY A 482 -23.60 18.22 -16.17
N PHE A 483 -23.96 17.49 -17.20
CA PHE A 483 -25.15 16.65 -17.16
C PHE A 483 -24.94 15.30 -17.88
N ALA A 484 -25.59 14.29 -17.34
CA ALA A 484 -25.75 12.99 -18.00
C ALA A 484 -27.21 12.56 -17.82
N GLY A 485 -27.84 12.08 -18.89
CA GLY A 485 -29.22 11.63 -18.89
C GLY A 485 -30.08 12.22 -20.00
N ASP A 486 -31.41 11.96 -19.93
CA ASP A 486 -32.36 12.44 -20.91
C ASP A 486 -32.84 13.87 -20.56
N VAL A 487 -32.86 14.77 -21.56
CA VAL A 487 -33.42 16.10 -21.47
C VAL A 487 -34.40 16.29 -22.61
N GLU A 488 -35.64 16.70 -22.30
CA GLU A 488 -36.69 16.87 -23.31
C GLU A 488 -36.48 18.17 -24.13
N ASP A 489 -35.91 19.25 -23.49
CA ASP A 489 -35.63 20.53 -24.13
C ASP A 489 -34.33 21.14 -23.65
N TYR A 490 -33.34 21.29 -24.54
CA TYR A 490 -32.01 21.86 -24.28
C TYR A 490 -31.96 23.39 -24.48
N SER A 491 -33.07 24.06 -24.86
CA SER A 491 -33.08 25.49 -25.24
C SER A 491 -32.52 26.43 -24.15
N GLY A 492 -32.62 26.03 -22.88
CA GLY A 492 -32.04 26.78 -21.75
C GLY A 492 -30.52 26.96 -21.81
N LEU A 493 -29.80 26.11 -22.50
CA LEU A 493 -28.34 26.27 -22.70
C LEU A 493 -27.99 27.57 -23.44
N ALA A 494 -28.85 28.04 -24.35
CA ALA A 494 -28.63 29.27 -25.13
C ALA A 494 -28.61 30.56 -24.29
N ALA A 495 -29.09 30.49 -23.04
CA ALA A 495 -29.05 31.62 -22.09
C ALA A 495 -27.61 31.89 -21.58
N VAL A 496 -26.76 30.88 -21.52
CA VAL A 496 -25.40 30.98 -21.00
C VAL A 496 -24.41 31.35 -22.11
N LYS A 497 -23.71 32.47 -21.97
CA LYS A 497 -22.75 32.98 -22.96
C LYS A 497 -21.34 32.44 -22.74
N SER A 498 -20.99 31.99 -21.52
CA SER A 498 -19.67 31.48 -21.21
C SER A 498 -19.72 30.37 -20.17
N PHE A 499 -19.20 29.20 -20.52
CA PHE A 499 -18.94 28.11 -19.57
C PHE A 499 -17.43 28.04 -19.25
N ASN A 500 -17.13 27.83 -17.99
CA ASN A 500 -15.80 27.45 -17.54
C ASN A 500 -15.53 25.98 -17.87
N TYR A 501 -16.49 25.14 -17.54
CA TYR A 501 -16.52 23.71 -17.85
C TYR A 501 -17.91 23.31 -18.32
N LEU A 502 -17.98 22.54 -19.42
CA LEU A 502 -19.24 21.97 -19.89
C LEU A 502 -19.05 20.48 -20.21
N HIS A 503 -19.75 19.65 -19.46
CA HIS A 503 -19.79 18.20 -19.68
C HIS A 503 -21.16 17.79 -20.23
N VAL A 504 -21.17 17.17 -21.39
CA VAL A 504 -22.37 16.80 -22.14
C VAL A 504 -22.37 15.29 -22.35
N ASN A 505 -23.31 14.60 -21.69
CA ASN A 505 -23.49 13.15 -21.83
C ASN A 505 -25.01 12.84 -21.98
N PRO A 506 -25.61 13.11 -23.15
CA PRO A 506 -27.00 12.80 -23.39
C PRO A 506 -27.18 11.29 -23.53
N ARG A 507 -28.22 10.76 -22.88
CA ARG A 507 -28.58 9.35 -23.02
C ARG A 507 -28.86 9.03 -24.52
N GLN A 508 -28.38 7.92 -25.02
CA GLN A 508 -28.45 7.53 -26.44
C GLN A 508 -27.51 8.31 -27.39
N GLY A 509 -26.55 9.08 -26.88
CA GLY A 509 -25.48 9.68 -27.70
C GLY A 509 -25.93 10.81 -28.65
N ASN A 510 -27.13 11.37 -28.47
CA ASN A 510 -27.66 12.41 -29.34
C ASN A 510 -27.09 13.81 -29.00
N VAL A 511 -25.80 14.01 -29.22
CA VAL A 511 -25.12 15.30 -29.00
C VAL A 511 -25.60 16.34 -30.02
N SER A 512 -25.98 15.95 -31.23
CA SER A 512 -26.48 16.87 -32.28
C SER A 512 -27.74 17.62 -31.85
N ALA A 513 -28.52 17.11 -30.88
CA ALA A 513 -29.68 17.82 -30.32
C ALA A 513 -29.28 18.95 -29.38
N VAL A 514 -28.06 18.91 -28.82
CA VAL A 514 -27.52 19.86 -27.82
C VAL A 514 -26.79 21.02 -28.51
N LEU A 515 -25.92 20.71 -29.48
CA LEU A 515 -24.99 21.67 -30.11
C LEU A 515 -25.64 22.94 -30.70
N PRO A 516 -26.84 22.89 -31.33
CA PRO A 516 -27.52 24.08 -31.87
C PRO A 516 -27.75 25.20 -30.82
N TYR A 517 -27.90 24.84 -29.57
CA TYR A 517 -28.11 25.80 -28.49
C TYR A 517 -26.81 26.41 -27.91
N LEU A 518 -25.64 25.92 -28.35
CA LEU A 518 -24.32 26.37 -27.91
C LEU A 518 -23.58 27.24 -28.95
N GLN A 519 -24.17 27.51 -30.11
CA GLN A 519 -23.52 28.20 -31.24
C GLN A 519 -22.93 29.57 -30.88
N ASP A 520 -23.62 30.34 -30.02
CA ASP A 520 -23.18 31.67 -29.55
C ASP A 520 -22.43 31.61 -28.23
N THR A 521 -21.95 30.44 -27.81
CA THR A 521 -21.38 30.18 -26.51
C THR A 521 -19.87 29.97 -26.59
N THR A 522 -19.14 30.50 -25.62
CA THR A 522 -17.70 30.21 -25.43
C THR A 522 -17.53 29.23 -24.26
N VAL A 523 -16.84 28.13 -24.51
CA VAL A 523 -16.58 27.10 -23.50
C VAL A 523 -15.07 27.02 -23.28
N GLN A 524 -14.62 27.13 -22.03
CA GLN A 524 -13.21 26.95 -21.71
C GLN A 524 -12.81 25.49 -21.86
N SER A 525 -13.52 24.58 -21.21
CA SER A 525 -13.28 23.12 -21.31
C SER A 525 -14.60 22.40 -21.64
N LEU A 526 -14.65 21.76 -22.79
CA LEU A 526 -15.80 20.99 -23.29
C LEU A 526 -15.49 19.51 -23.29
N THR A 527 -16.33 18.72 -22.64
CA THR A 527 -16.27 17.25 -22.67
C THR A 527 -17.58 16.69 -23.22
N LEU A 528 -17.49 15.91 -24.28
CA LEU A 528 -18.62 15.26 -24.96
C LEU A 528 -18.50 13.74 -24.81
N TYR A 529 -19.57 13.08 -24.40
CA TYR A 529 -19.64 11.61 -24.24
C TYR A 529 -20.63 10.98 -25.19
N ASP A 530 -20.37 9.73 -25.61
CA ASP A 530 -21.25 8.89 -26.43
C ASP A 530 -21.76 9.61 -27.69
N CYS A 531 -20.87 10.23 -28.44
CA CYS A 531 -21.19 11.09 -29.57
C CYS A 531 -21.39 10.26 -30.85
N SER A 532 -22.54 9.61 -31.01
CA SER A 532 -22.85 8.78 -32.19
C SER A 532 -23.17 9.60 -33.47
N ASP A 533 -23.42 10.92 -33.36
CA ASP A 533 -23.89 11.76 -34.45
C ASP A 533 -23.20 13.14 -34.47
N LEU A 534 -21.97 13.25 -33.93
CA LEU A 534 -21.26 14.51 -33.76
C LEU A 534 -20.87 15.16 -35.11
N ASP A 535 -21.40 16.34 -35.37
CA ASP A 535 -20.93 17.24 -36.44
C ASP A 535 -19.97 18.28 -35.84
N LEU A 536 -18.66 18.13 -36.09
CA LEU A 536 -17.63 19.00 -35.59
C LEU A 536 -17.81 20.48 -36.00
N THR A 537 -18.45 20.76 -37.14
CA THR A 537 -18.72 22.14 -37.60
C THR A 537 -19.72 22.89 -36.70
N SER A 538 -20.50 22.12 -35.93
CA SER A 538 -21.53 22.65 -35.03
C SER A 538 -21.03 22.88 -33.59
N LEU A 539 -19.77 22.63 -33.30
CA LEU A 539 -19.17 22.84 -31.98
C LEU A 539 -19.19 24.35 -31.56
N PRO A 540 -19.44 24.67 -30.28
CA PRO A 540 -19.26 26.01 -29.77
C PRO A 540 -17.77 26.40 -29.78
N THR A 541 -17.47 27.70 -29.59
CA THR A 541 -16.06 28.13 -29.45
C THR A 541 -15.43 27.55 -28.20
N VAL A 542 -14.41 26.68 -28.37
CA VAL A 542 -13.66 26.09 -27.25
C VAL A 542 -12.28 26.75 -27.12
N THR A 543 -11.87 27.12 -25.91
CA THR A 543 -10.68 27.95 -25.71
C THR A 543 -9.50 27.25 -25.01
N HIS A 544 -9.70 26.12 -24.32
CA HIS A 544 -8.63 25.39 -23.65
C HIS A 544 -8.65 23.90 -23.94
N THR A 545 -9.72 23.20 -23.55
CA THR A 545 -9.78 21.74 -23.68
C THR A 545 -11.01 21.31 -24.45
N LEU A 546 -10.79 20.46 -25.46
CA LEU A 546 -11.85 19.69 -26.12
C LEU A 546 -11.60 18.20 -25.87
N SER A 547 -12.52 17.54 -25.18
CA SER A 547 -12.47 16.10 -24.91
C SER A 547 -13.68 15.41 -25.54
N ILE A 548 -13.43 14.47 -26.44
CA ILE A 548 -14.45 13.65 -27.11
C ILE A 548 -14.25 12.20 -26.69
N ARG A 549 -15.25 11.65 -26.03
CA ARG A 549 -15.17 10.29 -25.48
C ARG A 549 -16.25 9.39 -26.07
N TYR A 550 -15.83 8.20 -26.55
CA TYR A 550 -16.71 7.19 -27.15
C TYR A 550 -17.50 7.74 -28.34
N GLY A 551 -16.86 8.59 -29.17
CA GLY A 551 -17.46 9.20 -30.35
C GLY A 551 -17.36 8.31 -31.60
N ASP A 552 -18.38 8.35 -32.45
CA ASP A 552 -18.42 7.61 -33.74
C ASP A 552 -17.73 8.35 -34.89
N LEU A 553 -16.79 9.25 -34.55
CA LEU A 553 -16.02 10.01 -35.53
C LEU A 553 -15.18 9.08 -36.42
N THR A 554 -15.13 9.36 -37.73
CA THR A 554 -14.21 8.69 -38.66
C THR A 554 -12.92 9.48 -38.89
N ASP A 555 -12.98 10.79 -38.75
CA ASP A 555 -11.89 11.76 -38.85
C ASP A 555 -12.29 13.07 -38.13
N LEU A 556 -11.42 14.08 -38.18
CA LEU A 556 -11.64 15.38 -37.52
C LEU A 556 -12.02 16.48 -38.56
N THR A 557 -12.45 16.10 -39.75
CA THR A 557 -12.86 17.04 -40.81
C THR A 557 -14.00 17.93 -40.29
N GLY A 558 -13.84 19.24 -40.46
CA GLY A 558 -14.81 20.22 -39.97
C GLY A 558 -14.55 20.75 -38.58
N LEU A 559 -13.48 20.30 -37.89
CA LEU A 559 -13.04 20.91 -36.66
C LEU A 559 -12.68 22.38 -36.86
N PRO A 560 -13.32 23.34 -36.17
CA PRO A 560 -13.03 24.76 -36.33
C PRO A 560 -11.64 25.12 -35.74
N ASP A 561 -11.05 26.24 -36.22
CA ASP A 561 -9.80 26.77 -35.68
C ASP A 561 -10.00 27.33 -34.26
N PHE A 562 -9.93 26.48 -33.31
CA PHE A 562 -10.04 26.81 -31.88
C PHE A 562 -8.65 27.07 -31.27
N PRO A 563 -8.51 28.00 -30.30
CA PRO A 563 -7.27 28.23 -29.56
C PRO A 563 -7.05 27.16 -28.48
N LEU A 564 -7.10 25.88 -28.85
CA LEU A 564 -6.97 24.79 -27.90
C LEU A 564 -5.58 24.70 -27.30
N LEU A 565 -5.52 24.39 -26.01
CA LEU A 565 -4.31 23.94 -25.29
C LEU A 565 -4.30 22.40 -25.17
N ARG A 566 -5.48 21.75 -25.22
CA ARG A 566 -5.58 20.30 -25.10
C ARG A 566 -6.72 19.73 -25.95
N LEU A 567 -6.42 18.69 -26.71
CA LEU A 567 -7.39 17.85 -27.41
C LEU A 567 -7.27 16.43 -26.89
N GLU A 568 -8.39 15.86 -26.45
CA GLU A 568 -8.50 14.48 -25.96
C GLU A 568 -9.50 13.69 -26.78
N LEU A 569 -9.08 12.54 -27.30
CA LEU A 569 -9.92 11.59 -28.04
C LEU A 569 -9.83 10.24 -27.32
N TRP A 570 -10.92 9.82 -26.69
CA TRP A 570 -10.95 8.60 -25.87
C TRP A 570 -12.00 7.62 -26.38
N GLY A 571 -11.59 6.37 -26.62
CA GLY A 571 -12.52 5.29 -26.97
C GLY A 571 -13.27 5.51 -28.28
N CYS A 572 -12.75 6.33 -29.21
CA CYS A 572 -13.37 6.61 -30.50
C CYS A 572 -13.16 5.43 -31.46
N GLN A 573 -14.06 4.45 -31.37
CA GLN A 573 -13.94 3.12 -32.01
C GLN A 573 -13.92 3.16 -33.56
N TYR A 574 -14.40 4.25 -34.18
CA TYR A 574 -14.50 4.37 -35.65
C TYR A 574 -13.48 5.35 -36.21
N LEU A 575 -12.72 6.06 -35.40
CA LEU A 575 -11.72 7.04 -35.81
C LEU A 575 -10.61 6.34 -36.63
N ARG A 576 -10.39 6.78 -37.89
CA ARG A 576 -9.42 6.19 -38.82
C ARG A 576 -8.30 7.15 -39.18
N SER A 577 -8.55 8.45 -39.13
CA SER A 577 -7.64 9.51 -39.54
C SER A 577 -7.73 10.71 -38.60
N LEU A 578 -6.62 11.42 -38.42
CA LEU A 578 -6.57 12.72 -37.74
C LEU A 578 -6.82 13.87 -38.75
N GLN A 579 -7.26 13.59 -40.01
CA GLN A 579 -7.57 14.60 -41.01
C GLN A 579 -8.51 15.65 -40.39
N GLY A 580 -8.15 16.93 -40.51
CA GLY A 580 -8.87 18.05 -39.94
C GLY A 580 -8.13 18.66 -38.70
N LEU A 581 -7.21 17.91 -38.09
CA LEU A 581 -6.39 18.42 -36.95
C LEU A 581 -5.55 19.63 -37.38
N GLU A 582 -5.09 19.67 -38.61
CA GLU A 582 -4.33 20.77 -39.23
C GLU A 582 -5.10 22.09 -39.29
N ALA A 583 -6.44 22.05 -39.15
CA ALA A 583 -7.25 23.27 -39.06
C ALA A 583 -6.98 24.09 -37.79
N LEU A 584 -6.46 23.45 -36.74
CA LEU A 584 -6.14 24.13 -35.46
C LEU A 584 -4.83 24.92 -35.58
N GLY A 585 -4.90 26.25 -35.65
CA GLY A 585 -3.72 27.09 -35.65
C GLY A 585 -2.83 26.95 -34.39
N SER A 586 -3.36 26.42 -33.28
CA SER A 586 -2.63 26.11 -32.04
C SER A 586 -1.66 24.94 -32.17
N ILE A 587 -1.88 24.03 -33.10
CA ILE A 587 -1.06 22.82 -33.31
C ILE A 587 0.41 23.15 -33.66
N SER A 588 0.68 24.31 -34.25
CA SER A 588 2.01 24.75 -34.68
C SER A 588 2.74 25.66 -33.66
N ARG A 589 2.13 25.91 -32.48
CA ARG A 589 2.62 26.89 -31.49
C ARG A 589 3.49 26.33 -30.37
N GLY A 590 3.63 25.00 -30.27
CA GLY A 590 4.42 24.32 -29.23
C GLY A 590 3.80 24.36 -27.83
N SER A 591 2.48 24.64 -27.72
CA SER A 591 1.76 24.72 -26.44
C SER A 591 0.60 23.74 -26.34
N MET A 592 0.24 23.09 -27.45
CA MET A 592 -0.91 22.19 -27.51
C MET A 592 -0.53 20.77 -27.08
N GLN A 593 -1.41 20.14 -26.29
CA GLN A 593 -1.37 18.74 -25.93
C GLN A 593 -2.41 17.96 -26.74
N VAL A 594 -2.02 16.81 -27.27
CA VAL A 594 -2.92 15.89 -27.98
C VAL A 594 -2.82 14.54 -27.30
N GLU A 595 -3.97 14.04 -26.84
CA GLU A 595 -4.08 12.76 -26.15
C GLU A 595 -5.11 11.87 -26.88
N ILE A 596 -4.68 10.69 -27.31
CA ILE A 596 -5.49 9.72 -28.04
C ILE A 596 -5.41 8.39 -27.30
N VAL A 597 -6.54 7.95 -26.77
CA VAL A 597 -6.64 6.76 -25.91
C VAL A 597 -7.68 5.81 -26.48
N ASP A 598 -7.32 4.53 -26.64
CA ASP A 598 -8.22 3.46 -27.07
C ASP A 598 -9.02 3.76 -28.35
N CYS A 599 -8.33 4.27 -29.40
CA CYS A 599 -8.88 4.50 -30.72
C CYS A 599 -8.36 3.44 -31.72
N PRO A 600 -8.87 2.20 -31.68
CA PRO A 600 -8.21 1.00 -32.25
C PRO A 600 -8.17 0.99 -33.78
N ARG A 601 -8.95 1.82 -34.45
CA ARG A 601 -8.99 1.89 -35.92
C ARG A 601 -8.20 3.05 -36.52
N LEU A 602 -7.58 3.87 -35.66
CA LEU A 602 -6.80 5.00 -36.12
C LEU A 602 -5.51 4.50 -36.79
N ALA A 603 -5.33 4.84 -38.06
CA ALA A 603 -4.22 4.40 -38.89
C ALA A 603 -3.58 5.52 -39.71
N ASP A 604 -4.20 6.71 -39.79
CA ASP A 604 -3.68 7.85 -40.51
C ASP A 604 -3.40 9.02 -39.56
N TYR A 605 -2.12 9.26 -39.33
CA TYR A 605 -1.58 10.32 -38.51
C TYR A 605 -0.98 11.47 -39.34
N SER A 606 -1.19 11.46 -40.65
CA SER A 606 -0.55 12.41 -41.59
C SER A 606 -0.78 13.89 -41.25
N SER A 607 -1.89 14.21 -40.58
CA SER A 607 -2.21 15.57 -40.09
C SER A 607 -1.33 16.07 -38.95
N LEU A 608 -0.50 15.22 -38.35
CA LEU A 608 0.55 15.63 -37.41
C LEU A 608 1.73 16.27 -38.16
N SER A 609 1.89 16.04 -39.47
CA SER A 609 3.03 16.50 -40.25
C SER A 609 3.10 18.03 -40.22
N GLY A 610 4.27 18.57 -39.85
CA GLY A 610 4.49 19.99 -39.72
C GLY A 610 3.98 20.64 -38.42
N SER A 611 3.38 19.83 -37.51
CA SER A 611 2.93 20.32 -36.21
C SER A 611 4.10 20.55 -35.24
N ASN A 612 3.86 21.42 -34.25
CA ASN A 612 4.73 21.61 -33.07
C ASN A 612 3.87 21.55 -31.82
N LEU A 613 3.94 20.39 -31.11
CA LEU A 613 3.15 20.10 -29.94
C LEU A 613 3.96 20.29 -28.64
N TYR A 614 3.29 20.50 -27.54
CA TYR A 614 3.91 20.38 -26.22
C TYR A 614 3.98 18.91 -25.80
N HIS A 615 2.87 18.15 -25.99
CA HIS A 615 2.79 16.75 -25.61
C HIS A 615 1.92 15.99 -26.61
N LEU A 616 2.41 14.86 -27.08
CA LEU A 616 1.62 13.86 -27.81
C LEU A 616 1.57 12.56 -27.01
N LYS A 617 0.36 12.13 -26.63
CA LYS A 617 0.13 10.88 -25.90
C LYS A 617 -0.76 9.93 -26.73
N LEU A 618 -0.26 8.73 -26.99
CA LEU A 618 -0.96 7.67 -27.72
C LEU A 618 -1.04 6.42 -26.84
N VAL A 619 -2.23 5.96 -26.50
CA VAL A 619 -2.48 4.82 -25.60
C VAL A 619 -3.42 3.80 -26.26
N GLY A 620 -3.09 2.53 -26.17
CA GLY A 620 -3.98 1.43 -26.57
C GLY A 620 -4.25 1.39 -28.09
N GLN A 621 -3.33 1.85 -28.95
CA GLN A 621 -3.48 1.80 -30.41
C GLN A 621 -3.04 0.44 -30.94
N TYR A 622 -3.80 -0.16 -31.88
CA TYR A 622 -3.43 -1.44 -32.50
C TYR A 622 -2.38 -1.34 -33.59
N ALA A 623 -2.30 -0.21 -34.26
CA ALA A 623 -1.31 0.00 -35.29
C ALA A 623 -0.81 1.45 -35.28
N LEU A 624 0.50 1.63 -35.26
CA LEU A 624 1.14 2.93 -35.45
C LEU A 624 1.94 2.88 -36.74
N PRO A 625 1.44 3.47 -37.83
CA PRO A 625 2.24 3.73 -39.02
C PRO A 625 3.21 4.88 -38.75
N ASP A 626 4.02 5.25 -39.76
CA ASP A 626 4.86 6.43 -39.73
C ASP A 626 4.04 7.66 -39.28
N LEU A 627 4.43 8.30 -38.18
CA LEU A 627 3.77 9.47 -37.62
C LEU A 627 4.09 10.77 -38.41
N GLY A 628 5.01 10.71 -39.36
CA GLY A 628 5.43 11.85 -40.14
C GLY A 628 6.41 12.77 -39.45
N SER A 629 6.75 13.90 -40.09
CA SER A 629 7.68 14.88 -39.53
C SER A 629 6.94 15.92 -38.68
N PHE A 630 7.05 15.84 -37.38
CA PHE A 630 6.48 16.81 -36.44
C PHE A 630 7.47 17.14 -35.31
N GLN A 631 7.13 18.12 -34.50
CA GLN A 631 7.90 18.48 -33.30
C GLN A 631 7.04 18.31 -32.05
N THR A 632 7.61 17.78 -30.98
CA THR A 632 6.98 17.72 -29.66
C THR A 632 8.05 17.80 -28.58
N ARG A 633 7.67 18.28 -27.38
CA ARG A 633 8.55 18.24 -26.19
C ARG A 633 8.47 16.94 -25.45
N VAL A 634 7.30 16.31 -25.44
CA VAL A 634 7.09 15.00 -24.81
C VAL A 634 6.28 14.12 -25.76
N LEU A 635 6.76 12.91 -25.98
CA LEU A 635 6.06 11.86 -26.69
C LEU A 635 5.83 10.69 -25.74
N ARG A 636 4.57 10.32 -25.50
CA ARG A 636 4.23 9.12 -24.72
C ARG A 636 3.51 8.09 -25.58
N LEU A 637 4.08 6.91 -25.67
CA LEU A 637 3.52 5.72 -26.30
C LEU A 637 3.23 4.68 -25.21
N GLU A 638 1.98 4.29 -25.06
CA GLU A 638 1.57 3.46 -23.92
C GLU A 638 0.64 2.32 -24.38
N SER A 639 0.93 1.09 -23.91
CA SER A 639 0.07 -0.09 -24.14
C SER A 639 -0.24 -0.36 -25.62
N ILE A 640 0.78 -0.39 -26.47
CA ILE A 640 0.66 -0.65 -27.92
C ILE A 640 1.20 -2.05 -28.21
N PRO A 641 0.34 -3.07 -28.37
CA PRO A 641 0.74 -4.48 -28.28
C PRO A 641 1.65 -4.99 -29.40
N GLU A 642 1.61 -4.39 -30.59
CA GLU A 642 2.37 -4.88 -31.77
C GLU A 642 3.62 -4.04 -32.09
N LEU A 643 3.98 -3.10 -31.21
CA LEU A 643 5.12 -2.20 -31.45
C LEU A 643 6.44 -2.89 -31.12
N THR A 644 7.20 -3.30 -32.14
CA THR A 644 8.47 -4.01 -32.00
C THR A 644 9.70 -3.12 -32.10
N ASP A 645 9.59 -1.99 -32.77
CA ASP A 645 10.64 -1.00 -33.00
C ASP A 645 10.06 0.43 -33.10
N LEU A 646 10.91 1.44 -33.20
CA LEU A 646 10.53 2.86 -33.23
C LEU A 646 10.82 3.54 -34.58
N HIS A 647 10.91 2.77 -35.71
CA HIS A 647 11.10 3.36 -37.03
C HIS A 647 9.98 4.32 -37.45
N LEU A 648 8.79 4.23 -36.83
CA LEU A 648 7.69 5.17 -36.99
C LEU A 648 8.07 6.60 -36.57
N LEU A 649 9.18 6.79 -35.83
CA LEU A 649 9.71 8.10 -35.40
C LEU A 649 10.83 8.61 -36.33
N ASP A 650 11.22 7.91 -37.39
CA ASP A 650 12.37 8.27 -38.25
C ASP A 650 12.25 9.65 -38.87
N ALA A 651 11.08 10.18 -39.06
CA ALA A 651 10.83 11.52 -39.58
C ALA A 651 10.66 12.60 -38.49
N LEU A 652 10.79 12.23 -37.20
CA LEU A 652 10.69 13.19 -36.09
C LEU A 652 11.83 14.20 -36.12
N SER A 653 11.54 15.48 -35.85
CA SER A 653 12.51 16.56 -35.94
C SER A 653 13.58 16.47 -34.84
N GLU A 654 14.86 16.64 -35.22
CA GLU A 654 16.03 16.60 -34.32
C GLU A 654 16.34 17.92 -33.63
N GLU A 655 15.63 19.01 -33.98
CA GLU A 655 16.00 20.35 -33.56
C GLU A 655 15.71 20.69 -32.10
N ASN A 656 14.73 20.01 -31.50
CA ASN A 656 14.27 20.27 -30.12
C ASN A 656 14.62 19.10 -29.19
N LYS A 657 14.89 19.45 -27.93
CA LYS A 657 15.03 18.45 -26.88
C LYS A 657 13.68 17.79 -26.61
N ILE A 658 13.66 16.47 -26.62
CA ILE A 658 12.44 15.66 -26.48
C ILE A 658 12.55 14.68 -25.29
N GLY A 659 11.48 14.59 -24.48
CA GLY A 659 11.24 13.48 -23.57
C GLY A 659 10.43 12.39 -24.24
N ILE A 660 10.76 11.14 -24.03
CA ILE A 660 10.08 9.98 -24.61
C ILE A 660 9.70 9.00 -23.53
N ASP A 661 8.40 8.72 -23.41
CA ASP A 661 7.82 7.77 -22.45
C ASP A 661 7.28 6.56 -23.19
N LEU A 662 7.88 5.40 -23.00
CA LEU A 662 7.53 4.11 -23.62
C LEU A 662 7.04 3.17 -22.53
N VAL A 663 5.75 3.12 -22.28
CA VAL A 663 5.15 2.42 -21.15
C VAL A 663 4.30 1.24 -21.60
N GLY A 664 4.46 0.06 -20.99
CA GLY A 664 3.66 -1.12 -21.32
C GLY A 664 3.78 -1.58 -22.78
N LEU A 665 4.98 -1.48 -23.37
CA LEU A 665 5.30 -1.88 -24.73
C LEU A 665 6.05 -3.22 -24.72
N ASP A 666 5.38 -4.31 -24.40
CA ASP A 666 5.99 -5.62 -24.10
C ASP A 666 6.76 -6.23 -25.31
N GLU A 667 6.35 -5.91 -26.54
CA GLU A 667 6.98 -6.41 -27.75
C GLU A 667 8.12 -5.52 -28.29
N LEU A 668 8.38 -4.36 -27.68
CA LEU A 668 9.45 -3.45 -28.10
C LEU A 668 10.83 -4.09 -27.92
N ARG A 669 11.68 -4.09 -28.97
CA ARG A 669 13.00 -4.73 -28.98
C ARG A 669 14.12 -3.85 -29.52
N ASP A 670 13.82 -2.72 -30.17
CA ASP A 670 14.82 -1.85 -30.82
C ASP A 670 14.58 -0.37 -30.55
N LEU A 671 15.54 0.28 -29.87
CA LEU A 671 15.61 1.72 -29.63
C LEU A 671 16.58 2.42 -30.59
N SER A 672 17.22 1.74 -31.55
CA SER A 672 18.20 2.33 -32.45
C SER A 672 17.70 3.55 -33.23
N PRO A 673 16.41 3.69 -33.61
CA PRO A 673 15.87 4.90 -34.25
C PRO A 673 16.00 6.15 -33.40
N LEU A 674 16.12 6.02 -32.07
CA LEU A 674 16.26 7.17 -31.16
C LEU A 674 17.66 7.79 -31.18
N ARG A 675 18.70 7.11 -31.69
CA ARG A 675 20.12 7.58 -31.70
C ARG A 675 20.33 8.93 -32.36
N ARG A 676 19.45 9.34 -33.27
CA ARG A 676 19.51 10.60 -33.99
C ARG A 676 18.86 11.79 -33.28
N LEU A 677 18.15 11.54 -32.22
CA LEU A 677 17.39 12.58 -31.47
C LEU A 677 18.27 13.31 -30.46
N ASN A 678 17.81 14.48 -30.06
CA ASN A 678 18.34 15.22 -28.90
C ASN A 678 17.40 14.97 -27.72
N GLY A 679 17.73 13.93 -26.94
CA GLY A 679 16.87 13.42 -25.88
C GLY A 679 17.04 14.18 -24.56
N GLY A 680 15.91 14.40 -23.88
CA GLY A 680 15.88 14.79 -22.48
C GLY A 680 15.82 13.54 -21.59
N HIS A 681 14.65 13.26 -21.07
CA HIS A 681 14.36 12.06 -20.27
C HIS A 681 13.76 10.94 -21.14
N LEU A 682 14.12 9.69 -20.84
CA LEU A 682 13.64 8.51 -21.55
C LEU A 682 13.05 7.51 -20.55
N ILE A 683 11.79 7.15 -20.71
CA ILE A 683 11.16 6.07 -19.95
C ILE A 683 10.99 4.86 -20.86
N VAL A 684 11.45 3.69 -20.43
CA VAL A 684 11.46 2.47 -21.24
C VAL A 684 10.92 1.25 -20.49
N PRO A 685 10.35 0.27 -21.19
CA PRO A 685 10.05 -1.02 -20.59
C PRO A 685 11.34 -1.83 -20.34
N PRO A 686 11.36 -2.80 -19.40
CA PRO A 686 12.55 -3.49 -18.94
C PRO A 686 13.39 -4.14 -20.05
N GLN A 687 12.75 -4.74 -21.05
CA GLN A 687 13.42 -5.51 -22.10
C GLN A 687 14.33 -4.71 -23.04
N VAL A 688 14.26 -3.38 -23.03
CA VAL A 688 15.13 -2.48 -23.83
C VAL A 688 15.99 -1.55 -22.95
N ALA A 689 16.04 -1.77 -21.65
CA ALA A 689 16.78 -0.94 -20.71
C ALA A 689 18.28 -0.85 -21.03
N GLU A 690 18.91 -1.94 -21.53
CA GLU A 690 20.32 -1.96 -21.94
C GLU A 690 20.57 -0.98 -23.09
N GLN A 691 19.67 -0.91 -24.07
CA GLN A 691 19.79 0.04 -25.18
C GLN A 691 19.55 1.48 -24.71
N ALA A 692 18.70 1.69 -23.71
CA ALA A 692 18.47 3.00 -23.11
C ALA A 692 19.73 3.48 -22.36
N GLU A 693 20.40 2.61 -21.62
CA GLU A 693 21.70 2.89 -20.97
C GLU A 693 22.76 3.29 -21.98
N GLU A 694 22.85 2.59 -23.12
CA GLU A 694 23.76 2.95 -24.22
C GLU A 694 23.43 4.34 -24.78
N LEU A 695 22.14 4.67 -24.99
CA LEU A 695 21.72 5.98 -25.50
C LEU A 695 22.11 7.12 -24.55
N VAL A 696 22.03 6.90 -23.24
CA VAL A 696 22.46 7.87 -22.23
C VAL A 696 23.99 7.93 -22.18
N GLY A 697 24.70 6.80 -22.24
CA GLY A 697 26.14 6.74 -22.29
C GLY A 697 26.75 7.42 -23.52
N ASP A 698 26.07 7.35 -24.68
CA ASP A 698 26.42 8.04 -25.92
C ASP A 698 26.05 9.55 -25.90
N GLY A 699 25.36 10.03 -24.85
CA GLY A 699 24.91 11.41 -24.71
C GLY A 699 23.74 11.79 -25.62
N VAL A 700 22.98 10.81 -26.11
CA VAL A 700 21.76 11.01 -26.91
C VAL A 700 20.59 11.44 -26.03
N PHE A 701 20.46 10.84 -24.86
CA PHE A 701 19.52 11.21 -23.79
C PHE A 701 20.28 11.62 -22.52
N GLU A 702 19.65 12.46 -21.66
CA GLU A 702 20.27 12.91 -20.40
C GLU A 702 20.14 11.90 -19.29
N SER A 703 19.02 11.18 -19.24
CA SER A 703 18.69 10.19 -18.23
C SER A 703 17.63 9.21 -18.77
N PHE A 704 17.52 8.03 -18.12
CA PHE A 704 16.42 7.13 -18.38
C PHE A 704 15.85 6.54 -17.09
N GLU A 705 14.59 6.10 -17.16
CA GLU A 705 13.89 5.34 -16.13
C GLU A 705 13.28 4.08 -16.73
N VAL A 706 13.02 3.08 -15.87
CA VAL A 706 12.35 1.84 -16.29
C VAL A 706 10.94 1.81 -15.73
N ALA A 707 9.94 1.64 -16.60
CA ALA A 707 8.54 1.48 -16.23
C ALA A 707 8.14 0.00 -16.30
N TYR A 708 7.66 -0.57 -15.18
CA TYR A 708 7.17 -1.93 -15.12
C TYR A 708 5.68 -2.03 -15.51
N PRO A 709 5.21 -3.21 -15.98
CA PRO A 709 3.83 -3.41 -16.42
C PRO A 709 2.78 -3.18 -15.32
N ASP A 710 3.14 -3.35 -14.05
CA ASP A 710 2.27 -3.11 -12.88
C ASP A 710 2.09 -1.62 -12.54
N GLY A 711 2.75 -0.74 -13.29
CA GLY A 711 2.71 0.71 -13.07
C GLY A 711 3.68 1.23 -12.03
N SER A 712 4.54 0.38 -11.46
CA SER A 712 5.64 0.81 -10.61
C SER A 712 6.75 1.48 -11.42
N TRP A 713 7.44 2.45 -10.80
CA TRP A 713 8.51 3.24 -11.41
C TRP A 713 9.75 3.15 -10.54
N GLU A 714 10.90 2.92 -11.14
CA GLU A 714 12.17 3.03 -10.44
C GLU A 714 12.78 4.41 -10.68
N ASN A 715 13.00 5.15 -9.58
CA ASN A 715 13.71 6.42 -9.61
C ASN A 715 15.22 6.20 -9.59
N ASP A 716 15.98 7.03 -10.30
CA ASP A 716 17.45 7.00 -10.43
C ASP A 716 18.24 6.95 -9.09
N ASP A 717 17.65 7.38 -7.98
CA ASP A 717 18.34 7.50 -6.69
C ASP A 717 18.20 6.25 -5.79
N ARG A 718 17.40 5.24 -6.20
CA ARG A 718 17.25 3.99 -5.45
C ARG A 718 17.75 2.81 -6.30
N GLY A 719 18.56 1.95 -5.69
CA GLY A 719 19.02 0.71 -6.32
C GLY A 719 17.84 -0.20 -6.75
N VAL A 720 18.10 -1.08 -7.70
CA VAL A 720 17.12 -2.09 -8.13
C VAL A 720 17.05 -3.18 -7.07
N THR A 721 15.87 -3.48 -6.54
CA THR A 721 15.67 -4.60 -5.62
C THR A 721 15.17 -5.82 -6.39
N LEU A 722 15.90 -6.94 -6.30
CA LEU A 722 15.45 -8.21 -6.89
C LEU A 722 14.31 -8.79 -6.05
N LEU A 723 13.23 -9.20 -6.72
CA LEU A 723 12.06 -9.82 -6.09
C LEU A 723 12.11 -11.35 -6.14
N SER A 724 12.91 -11.92 -7.07
CA SER A 724 13.09 -13.36 -7.19
C SER A 724 14.45 -13.70 -7.80
N LEU A 725 14.95 -14.93 -7.56
CA LEU A 725 16.18 -15.40 -8.16
C LEU A 725 16.10 -15.63 -9.67
N ASP A 726 14.92 -15.85 -10.21
CA ASP A 726 14.71 -15.98 -11.65
C ASP A 726 15.07 -14.68 -12.39
N GLU A 727 14.98 -13.54 -11.71
CA GLU A 727 15.32 -12.22 -12.24
C GLU A 727 16.80 -12.08 -12.59
N LEU A 728 17.70 -12.79 -11.90
CA LEU A 728 19.13 -12.84 -12.27
C LEU A 728 19.38 -13.33 -13.71
N THR A 729 18.43 -14.08 -14.27
CA THR A 729 18.53 -14.62 -15.63
C THR A 729 17.55 -13.98 -16.61
N THR A 730 16.53 -13.32 -16.12
CA THR A 730 15.42 -12.75 -16.92
C THR A 730 15.50 -11.24 -17.06
N LEU A 731 16.05 -10.54 -16.07
CA LEU A 731 16.23 -9.09 -16.16
C LEU A 731 17.36 -8.72 -17.11
N PRO A 732 17.21 -7.59 -17.83
CA PRO A 732 18.28 -7.00 -18.62
C PRO A 732 19.52 -6.68 -17.78
N LYS A 733 20.71 -6.80 -18.35
CA LYS A 733 21.97 -6.51 -17.66
C LYS A 733 22.06 -5.07 -17.15
N ALA A 734 21.46 -4.13 -17.87
CA ALA A 734 21.40 -2.73 -17.45
C ALA A 734 20.71 -2.55 -16.08
N LEU A 735 19.68 -3.34 -15.80
CA LEU A 735 19.01 -3.34 -14.50
C LEU A 735 19.80 -4.12 -13.45
N LEU A 736 20.36 -5.26 -13.82
CA LEU A 736 21.21 -6.04 -12.91
C LEU A 736 22.40 -5.22 -12.40
N ARG A 737 22.99 -4.35 -13.22
CA ARG A 737 24.07 -3.43 -12.82
C ARG A 737 23.64 -2.36 -11.81
N ARG A 738 22.35 -2.12 -11.65
CA ARG A 738 21.79 -1.15 -10.69
C ARG A 738 21.39 -1.78 -9.36
N VAL A 739 21.49 -3.10 -9.25
CA VAL A 739 21.32 -3.82 -7.97
C VAL A 739 22.52 -3.47 -7.09
N ASP A 740 22.27 -2.77 -6.00
CA ASP A 740 23.29 -2.31 -5.05
C ASP A 740 23.39 -3.21 -3.82
N ARG A 741 22.37 -4.01 -3.53
CA ARG A 741 22.30 -4.89 -2.34
C ARG A 741 21.71 -6.26 -2.70
N LEU A 742 22.32 -7.32 -2.18
CA LEU A 742 21.84 -8.70 -2.35
C LEU A 742 22.11 -9.54 -1.11
N MET A 743 21.08 -10.18 -0.57
CA MET A 743 21.17 -11.18 0.49
C MET A 743 20.53 -12.49 0.06
N LEU A 744 21.28 -13.59 0.16
CA LEU A 744 20.83 -14.95 -0.11
C LEU A 744 21.07 -15.84 1.11
N VAL A 745 20.04 -16.52 1.57
CA VAL A 745 20.12 -17.56 2.60
C VAL A 745 19.73 -18.89 1.95
N GLY A 746 20.70 -19.76 1.72
CA GLY A 746 20.47 -20.94 0.90
C GLY A 746 19.95 -20.58 -0.50
N ASP A 747 18.77 -21.10 -0.86
CA ASP A 747 18.08 -20.81 -2.13
C ASP A 747 17.07 -19.63 -2.02
N THR A 748 17.06 -18.90 -0.92
CA THR A 748 16.06 -17.86 -0.64
C THR A 748 16.67 -16.46 -0.70
N LEU A 749 16.04 -15.57 -1.46
CA LEU A 749 16.34 -14.14 -1.48
C LEU A 749 15.69 -13.46 -0.26
N VAL A 750 16.48 -12.64 0.44
CA VAL A 750 16.03 -11.98 1.68
C VAL A 750 16.19 -10.46 1.56
N ASP A 751 15.19 -9.73 2.00
CA ASP A 751 15.22 -8.27 2.06
C ASP A 751 16.19 -7.79 3.16
N MET A 752 17.32 -7.20 2.74
CA MET A 752 18.36 -6.70 3.65
C MET A 752 17.94 -5.48 4.47
N ASP A 753 16.94 -4.73 4.04
CA ASP A 753 16.47 -3.56 4.78
C ASP A 753 15.63 -3.95 5.99
N ARG A 754 14.98 -5.10 5.90
CA ARG A 754 14.07 -5.59 6.92
C ARG A 754 14.68 -6.64 7.82
N TYR A 755 15.49 -7.55 7.30
CA TYR A 755 15.91 -8.73 8.03
C TYR A 755 17.41 -8.79 8.28
N ASP A 756 17.79 -9.27 9.47
CA ASP A 756 19.10 -9.84 9.76
C ASP A 756 18.99 -11.37 9.79
N VAL A 757 20.10 -12.03 9.54
CA VAL A 757 20.20 -13.49 9.65
C VAL A 757 20.87 -13.85 10.97
N TRP A 758 20.19 -14.70 11.76
CA TRP A 758 20.65 -15.14 13.05
C TRP A 758 20.81 -16.66 13.10
N GLU A 759 21.80 -17.10 13.84
CA GLU A 759 22.04 -18.50 14.11
C GLU A 759 21.17 -18.97 15.29
N ASN A 760 20.53 -20.13 15.14
CA ASN A 760 19.79 -20.81 16.22
C ASN A 760 20.30 -22.24 16.34
N TRP A 761 20.46 -22.72 17.59
CA TRP A 761 20.91 -24.07 17.91
C TRP A 761 19.80 -24.80 18.67
N ASP A 762 19.19 -25.82 18.04
CA ASP A 762 18.21 -26.70 18.66
C ASP A 762 18.72 -28.15 18.64
N ASP A 763 18.82 -28.77 19.82
CA ASP A 763 19.36 -30.12 20.01
C ASP A 763 20.71 -30.40 19.29
N GLY A 764 21.56 -29.38 19.15
CA GLY A 764 22.86 -29.47 18.48
C GLY A 764 22.78 -29.42 16.94
N VAL A 765 21.62 -29.08 16.40
CA VAL A 765 21.41 -28.80 14.98
C VAL A 765 21.36 -27.28 14.81
N ARG A 766 22.24 -26.76 13.96
CA ARG A 766 22.22 -25.35 13.56
C ARG A 766 21.14 -25.10 12.53
N THR A 767 20.34 -24.05 12.75
CA THR A 767 19.43 -23.48 11.78
C THR A 767 19.67 -21.97 11.67
N LEU A 768 19.30 -21.37 10.54
CA LEU A 768 19.31 -19.92 10.37
C LEU A 768 17.88 -19.41 10.49
N GLU A 769 17.72 -18.32 11.20
CA GLU A 769 16.47 -17.63 11.41
C GLU A 769 16.58 -16.20 10.90
N LEU A 770 15.50 -15.61 10.48
CA LEU A 770 15.45 -14.19 10.17
C LEU A 770 15.12 -13.41 11.44
N TYR A 771 15.85 -12.36 11.70
CA TYR A 771 15.49 -11.38 12.71
C TYR A 771 14.86 -10.18 12.01
N ASP A 772 13.57 -10.02 12.18
CA ASP A 772 12.83 -8.88 11.64
C ASP A 772 13.11 -7.64 12.50
N ARG A 773 13.92 -6.72 11.97
CA ARG A 773 14.31 -5.48 12.67
C ARG A 773 13.14 -4.56 12.96
N GLN A 774 12.09 -4.61 12.12
CA GLN A 774 10.91 -3.76 12.29
C GLN A 774 10.00 -4.25 13.41
N ASN A 775 9.95 -5.57 13.60
CA ASN A 775 9.04 -6.20 14.53
C ASN A 775 9.72 -6.78 15.78
N ASP A 776 11.04 -6.65 15.88
CA ASP A 776 11.87 -7.17 17.00
C ASP A 776 11.56 -8.66 17.26
N LYS A 777 11.49 -9.47 16.19
CA LYS A 777 11.05 -10.86 16.25
C LYS A 777 11.92 -11.78 15.41
N ARG A 778 12.22 -12.95 15.97
CA ARG A 778 12.85 -14.05 15.20
C ARG A 778 11.79 -14.85 14.47
N LEU A 779 12.05 -15.13 13.19
CA LEU A 779 11.19 -15.86 12.30
C LEU A 779 11.93 -17.10 11.79
N PRO A 780 11.31 -18.30 11.84
CA PRO A 780 11.91 -19.46 11.23
C PRO A 780 12.01 -19.28 9.71
N LEU A 781 13.14 -19.64 9.12
CA LEU A 781 13.35 -19.60 7.69
C LEU A 781 13.41 -21.04 7.12
N ASP A 782 12.48 -21.38 6.23
CA ASP A 782 12.50 -22.65 5.50
C ASP A 782 13.25 -22.45 4.17
N TYR A 783 14.51 -22.83 4.14
CA TYR A 783 15.37 -22.73 2.97
C TYR A 783 16.02 -24.08 2.62
N LYS A 784 16.46 -24.21 1.39
CA LYS A 784 17.23 -25.36 0.91
C LYS A 784 18.69 -24.96 0.75
N GLN A 785 19.51 -25.96 0.46
CA GLN A 785 20.92 -25.73 0.17
C GLN A 785 21.09 -24.61 -0.86
N GLY A 786 22.10 -23.77 -0.63
CA GLY A 786 22.40 -22.64 -1.49
C GLY A 786 22.71 -23.01 -2.93
N ILE A 787 22.52 -22.05 -3.79
CA ILE A 787 22.62 -22.22 -5.26
C ILE A 787 23.89 -21.59 -5.84
N VAL A 788 24.54 -20.68 -5.10
CA VAL A 788 25.71 -19.95 -5.57
C VAL A 788 26.96 -20.84 -5.36
N THR A 789 27.39 -21.48 -6.41
CA THR A 789 28.63 -22.31 -6.42
C THR A 789 29.87 -21.52 -6.83
N ASP A 790 29.67 -20.40 -7.51
CA ASP A 790 30.71 -19.53 -8.07
C ASP A 790 30.13 -18.10 -8.21
N LEU A 791 30.90 -17.10 -7.83
CA LEU A 791 30.46 -15.69 -7.91
C LEU A 791 30.31 -15.17 -9.34
N SER A 792 30.81 -15.91 -10.35
CA SER A 792 30.53 -15.55 -11.74
C SER A 792 29.04 -15.58 -12.10
N MET A 793 28.23 -16.33 -11.36
CA MET A 793 26.76 -16.32 -11.50
C MET A 793 26.14 -14.95 -11.20
N LEU A 794 26.82 -14.14 -10.40
CA LEU A 794 26.40 -12.79 -9.99
C LEU A 794 27.15 -11.68 -10.75
N SER A 795 27.98 -12.03 -11.74
CA SER A 795 28.94 -11.11 -12.41
C SER A 795 28.26 -9.92 -13.12
N ASP A 796 26.99 -10.02 -13.45
CA ASP A 796 26.23 -8.93 -14.06
C ASP A 796 25.76 -7.86 -13.02
N LEU A 797 25.86 -8.16 -11.71
CA LEU A 797 25.51 -7.24 -10.61
C LEU A 797 26.67 -6.30 -10.25
N THR A 798 27.23 -5.60 -11.23
CA THR A 798 28.46 -4.81 -11.04
C THR A 798 28.30 -3.59 -10.14
N GLY A 799 27.08 -3.17 -9.84
CA GLY A 799 26.75 -2.06 -8.94
C GLY A 799 26.63 -2.43 -7.46
N LEU A 800 26.85 -3.71 -7.10
CA LEU A 800 26.72 -4.17 -5.72
C LEU A 800 27.63 -3.38 -4.77
N ARG A 801 27.03 -2.85 -3.72
CA ARG A 801 27.69 -2.27 -2.55
C ARG A 801 27.62 -3.19 -1.34
N GLU A 802 26.55 -3.96 -1.20
CA GLU A 802 26.39 -4.93 -0.12
C GLU A 802 26.04 -6.31 -0.68
N LEU A 803 26.85 -7.31 -0.36
CA LEU A 803 26.65 -8.71 -0.72
C LEU A 803 26.69 -9.58 0.54
N ALA A 804 25.59 -10.28 0.85
CA ALA A 804 25.49 -11.21 1.95
C ALA A 804 25.04 -12.59 1.46
N LEU A 805 25.86 -13.58 1.67
CA LEU A 805 25.66 -14.97 1.23
C LEU A 805 25.76 -15.89 2.43
N TYR A 806 24.67 -16.58 2.75
CA TYR A 806 24.60 -17.52 3.86
C TYR A 806 24.35 -18.95 3.33
N ASP A 807 25.04 -19.92 3.91
CA ASP A 807 24.90 -21.36 3.62
C ASP A 807 24.99 -21.71 2.11
N GLN A 808 25.97 -21.10 1.42
CA GLN A 808 26.23 -21.34 0.00
C GLN A 808 27.34 -22.38 -0.20
N PRO A 809 27.27 -23.20 -1.28
CA PRO A 809 28.32 -24.20 -1.59
C PRO A 809 29.55 -23.58 -2.28
N LEU A 810 29.96 -22.40 -1.80
CA LEU A 810 31.15 -21.71 -2.30
C LEU A 810 32.44 -22.36 -1.75
N THR A 811 33.45 -22.53 -2.61
CA THR A 811 34.77 -22.98 -2.21
C THR A 811 35.83 -21.87 -2.27
N THR A 812 35.61 -20.85 -3.09
CA THR A 812 36.45 -19.66 -3.25
C THR A 812 35.58 -18.42 -3.50
N LEU A 813 36.16 -17.23 -3.35
CA LEU A 813 35.57 -15.96 -3.72
C LEU A 813 36.10 -15.39 -5.03
N ASP A 814 36.66 -16.25 -5.90
CA ASP A 814 37.10 -15.83 -7.22
C ASP A 814 35.93 -15.21 -7.98
N GLY A 815 36.16 -14.06 -8.61
CA GLY A 815 35.08 -13.28 -9.29
C GLY A 815 34.56 -12.08 -8.49
N VAL A 816 34.81 -12.01 -7.18
CA VAL A 816 34.35 -10.88 -6.35
C VAL A 816 34.86 -9.52 -6.85
N GLN A 817 36.00 -9.48 -7.56
CA GLN A 817 36.58 -8.27 -8.15
C GLN A 817 35.68 -7.62 -9.23
N ALA A 818 34.66 -8.33 -9.72
CA ALA A 818 33.64 -7.74 -10.62
C ALA A 818 32.82 -6.66 -9.94
N PHE A 819 32.71 -6.67 -8.60
CA PHE A 819 31.91 -5.73 -7.81
C PHE A 819 32.80 -4.58 -7.30
N SER A 820 33.11 -3.62 -8.18
CA SER A 820 34.06 -2.53 -7.89
C SER A 820 33.61 -1.58 -6.77
N GLU A 821 32.31 -1.49 -6.52
CA GLU A 821 31.67 -0.61 -5.53
C GLU A 821 31.42 -1.31 -4.18
N LEU A 822 31.85 -2.56 -4.02
CA LEU A 822 31.51 -3.41 -2.86
C LEU A 822 32.10 -2.85 -1.55
N GLU A 823 31.24 -2.44 -0.62
CA GLU A 823 31.58 -1.89 0.69
C GLU A 823 31.39 -2.91 1.81
N THR A 824 30.41 -3.82 1.67
CA THR A 824 30.12 -4.89 2.64
C THR A 824 30.09 -6.24 1.95
N LEU A 825 30.91 -7.16 2.44
CA LEU A 825 30.89 -8.55 2.02
C LEU A 825 30.71 -9.46 3.23
N ARG A 826 29.58 -10.17 3.28
CA ARG A 826 29.30 -11.22 4.26
C ARG A 826 29.19 -12.55 3.54
N VAL A 827 30.01 -13.51 3.89
CA VAL A 827 29.92 -14.88 3.36
C VAL A 827 30.01 -15.83 4.55
N ASP A 828 28.84 -16.05 5.16
CA ASP A 828 28.75 -16.70 6.45
C ASP A 828 28.17 -18.12 6.33
N TYR A 829 28.63 -19.01 7.20
CA TYR A 829 28.18 -20.41 7.30
C TYR A 829 28.37 -21.24 6.02
N CYS A 830 29.24 -20.82 5.11
CA CYS A 830 29.59 -21.55 3.88
C CYS A 830 30.60 -22.66 4.20
N ALA A 831 30.12 -23.87 4.42
CA ALA A 831 30.87 -24.99 4.98
C ALA A 831 32.07 -25.44 4.15
N GLU A 832 32.13 -25.10 2.85
CA GLU A 832 33.23 -25.47 1.93
C GLU A 832 34.16 -24.29 1.62
N LEU A 833 33.88 -23.07 2.11
CA LEU A 833 34.66 -21.86 1.82
C LEU A 833 35.95 -21.83 2.64
N ALA A 834 37.06 -22.21 2.04
CA ALA A 834 38.39 -22.21 2.69
C ALA A 834 39.33 -21.13 2.14
N ARG A 835 39.05 -20.56 0.95
CA ARG A 835 39.92 -19.59 0.28
C ARG A 835 39.20 -18.28 0.03
N VAL A 836 39.65 -17.22 0.68
CA VAL A 836 39.00 -15.90 0.69
C VAL A 836 39.92 -14.79 0.15
N GLU A 837 41.11 -15.11 -0.31
CA GLU A 837 42.16 -14.15 -0.70
C GLU A 837 41.71 -13.22 -1.83
N ALA A 838 40.75 -13.64 -2.66
CA ALA A 838 40.19 -12.81 -3.73
C ALA A 838 39.46 -11.56 -3.17
N SER A 839 38.81 -11.64 -1.99
CA SER A 839 38.15 -10.51 -1.36
C SER A 839 39.11 -9.39 -0.96
N PHE A 840 40.37 -9.72 -0.66
CA PHE A 840 41.39 -8.75 -0.28
C PHE A 840 41.93 -7.92 -1.45
N ALA A 841 41.41 -8.12 -2.65
CA ALA A 841 41.68 -7.30 -3.82
C ALA A 841 40.60 -6.27 -4.11
N CYS A 842 39.58 -6.13 -3.21
CA CYS A 842 38.48 -5.18 -3.33
C CYS A 842 38.70 -4.01 -2.36
N PRO A 843 39.33 -2.90 -2.79
CA PRO A 843 39.80 -1.85 -1.86
C PRO A 843 38.67 -1.04 -1.19
N SER A 844 37.47 -1.11 -1.71
CA SER A 844 36.28 -0.39 -1.16
C SER A 844 35.64 -1.09 0.03
N ILE A 845 36.04 -2.33 0.35
CA ILE A 845 35.44 -3.11 1.44
C ILE A 845 35.73 -2.45 2.80
N ARG A 846 34.67 -2.18 3.52
CA ARG A 846 34.63 -1.61 4.88
C ARG A 846 34.24 -2.65 5.91
N ARG A 847 33.34 -3.57 5.56
CA ARG A 847 32.85 -4.66 6.42
C ARG A 847 33.06 -6.00 5.74
N LEU A 848 33.72 -6.93 6.44
CA LEU A 848 34.03 -8.25 5.94
C LEU A 848 33.69 -9.30 6.99
N SER A 849 32.88 -10.30 6.62
CA SER A 849 32.51 -11.42 7.50
C SER A 849 32.69 -12.75 6.79
N PHE A 850 33.23 -13.71 7.57
CA PHE A 850 33.39 -15.12 7.21
C PHE A 850 32.90 -16.03 8.35
N GLN A 851 31.93 -15.58 9.14
CA GLN A 851 31.44 -16.31 10.30
C GLN A 851 31.04 -17.75 9.93
N GLY A 852 31.51 -18.72 10.72
CA GLY A 852 31.16 -20.13 10.55
C GLY A 852 31.75 -20.79 9.32
N CYS A 853 32.67 -20.14 8.62
CA CYS A 853 33.38 -20.69 7.45
C CYS A 853 34.73 -21.33 7.84
N PRO A 854 35.18 -22.41 7.17
CA PRO A 854 36.46 -23.08 7.51
C PRO A 854 37.69 -22.30 7.00
N VAL A 855 37.67 -20.97 7.06
CA VAL A 855 38.78 -20.09 6.65
C VAL A 855 39.97 -20.28 7.60
N GLU A 856 41.15 -20.51 7.06
CA GLU A 856 42.37 -20.76 7.83
C GLU A 856 43.36 -19.57 7.82
N SER A 857 43.21 -18.62 6.87
CA SER A 857 44.16 -17.52 6.68
C SER A 857 43.49 -16.25 6.22
N ILE A 858 43.91 -15.13 6.82
CA ILE A 858 43.55 -13.77 6.43
C ILE A 858 44.69 -13.02 5.72
N GLN A 859 45.67 -13.77 5.18
CA GLN A 859 46.80 -13.18 4.48
C GLN A 859 46.30 -12.35 3.27
N GLY A 860 46.62 -11.06 3.26
CA GLY A 860 46.15 -10.12 2.25
C GLY A 860 45.18 -9.06 2.79
N VAL A 861 44.60 -9.24 3.98
CA VAL A 861 43.69 -8.27 4.62
C VAL A 861 44.28 -6.86 4.71
N GLN A 862 45.60 -6.75 4.81
CA GLN A 862 46.34 -5.47 4.80
C GLN A 862 46.19 -4.67 3.49
N ASN A 863 45.63 -5.25 2.44
CA ASN A 863 45.33 -4.55 1.19
C ASN A 863 43.97 -3.80 1.18
N LEU A 864 43.25 -3.85 2.29
CA LEU A 864 41.93 -3.20 2.44
C LEU A 864 42.05 -1.88 3.25
N PRO A 865 42.29 -0.73 2.59
CA PRO A 865 42.54 0.53 3.28
C PRO A 865 41.31 1.13 3.97
N GLU A 866 40.12 0.72 3.55
CA GLU A 866 38.84 1.20 4.09
C GLU A 866 38.25 0.26 5.14
N LEU A 867 38.96 -0.82 5.52
CA LEU A 867 38.39 -1.82 6.43
C LEU A 867 38.14 -1.26 7.83
N ARG A 868 36.92 -1.46 8.34
CA ARG A 868 36.42 -0.99 9.64
C ARG A 868 35.91 -2.12 10.53
N GLU A 869 35.50 -3.23 9.90
CA GLU A 869 34.93 -4.37 10.61
C GLU A 869 35.38 -5.68 9.98
N LEU A 870 35.83 -6.62 10.83
CA LEU A 870 36.21 -7.96 10.42
C LEU A 870 35.61 -8.99 11.35
N ASP A 871 34.74 -9.86 10.83
CA ASP A 871 34.15 -10.97 11.57
C ASP A 871 34.75 -12.30 11.14
N LEU A 872 35.42 -12.96 12.08
CA LEU A 872 36.06 -14.25 11.96
C LEU A 872 35.49 -15.28 12.94
N ASN A 873 34.31 -15.03 13.52
CA ASN A 873 33.69 -15.96 14.45
C ASN A 873 33.56 -17.35 13.84
N ASP A 874 33.83 -18.39 14.64
CA ASP A 874 33.73 -19.80 14.22
C ASP A 874 34.62 -20.19 13.00
N THR A 875 35.66 -19.42 12.70
CA THR A 875 36.62 -19.76 11.64
C THR A 875 37.76 -20.64 12.16
N LYS A 876 38.65 -21.07 11.26
CA LYS A 876 39.88 -21.82 11.60
C LYS A 876 41.14 -20.95 11.58
N VAL A 877 40.99 -19.63 11.61
CA VAL A 877 42.14 -18.70 11.62
C VAL A 877 42.91 -18.86 12.92
N THR A 878 44.24 -18.99 12.81
CA THR A 878 45.16 -19.11 13.95
C THR A 878 46.15 -17.96 14.02
N ASP A 879 46.35 -17.20 12.96
CA ASP A 879 47.36 -16.14 12.84
C ASP A 879 46.76 -14.78 12.51
N LEU A 880 46.84 -13.85 13.45
CA LEU A 880 46.40 -12.45 13.30
C LEU A 880 47.51 -11.51 12.82
N THR A 881 48.76 -12.02 12.57
CA THR A 881 49.90 -11.19 12.14
C THR A 881 49.59 -10.29 10.93
N PRO A 882 48.78 -10.70 9.95
CA PRO A 882 48.44 -9.83 8.82
C PRO A 882 47.76 -8.51 9.23
N LEU A 883 47.06 -8.46 10.36
CA LEU A 883 46.40 -7.22 10.86
C LEU A 883 47.41 -6.15 11.26
N THR A 884 48.64 -6.53 11.65
CA THR A 884 49.70 -5.57 12.06
C THR A 884 50.15 -4.66 10.91
N ALA A 885 49.90 -5.03 9.68
CA ALA A 885 50.24 -4.27 8.49
C ALA A 885 49.05 -3.54 7.87
N CYS A 886 47.84 -3.60 8.47
CA CYS A 886 46.66 -2.88 8.01
C CYS A 886 46.79 -1.38 8.28
N ASP A 887 46.37 -0.57 7.31
CA ASP A 887 46.11 0.87 7.55
C ASP A 887 44.65 1.03 8.04
N LEU A 888 44.46 1.16 9.31
CA LEU A 888 43.15 1.31 9.96
C LEU A 888 42.79 2.78 10.23
N SER A 889 43.44 3.75 9.56
CA SER A 889 43.18 5.18 9.76
C SER A 889 41.72 5.55 9.45
N SER A 890 41.13 4.92 8.46
CA SER A 890 39.71 5.11 8.10
C SER A 890 38.76 4.59 9.19
N ALA A 891 39.12 3.54 9.91
CA ALA A 891 38.34 3.02 11.02
C ALA A 891 38.43 3.95 12.25
N LEU A 892 39.58 4.61 12.49
CA LEU A 892 39.76 5.56 13.59
C LEU A 892 38.87 6.79 13.45
N ASP A 893 38.60 7.25 12.23
CA ASP A 893 37.67 8.35 11.95
C ASP A 893 36.21 8.00 12.32
N ASP A 894 35.89 6.70 12.44
CA ASP A 894 34.57 6.14 12.76
C ASP A 894 34.52 5.48 14.16
N GLY A 895 35.41 5.90 15.06
CA GLY A 895 35.44 5.48 16.46
C GLY A 895 36.34 4.27 16.77
N GLY A 896 36.88 3.58 15.79
CA GLY A 896 37.79 2.45 15.96
C GLY A 896 37.45 1.23 15.10
N PHE A 897 38.33 0.25 15.12
CA PHE A 897 38.17 -1.00 14.38
C PHE A 897 37.32 -2.00 15.18
N ARG A 898 36.44 -2.75 14.47
CA ARG A 898 35.57 -3.78 15.06
C ARG A 898 36.09 -5.16 14.66
N LEU A 899 36.32 -6.02 15.65
CA LEU A 899 36.90 -7.34 15.44
C LEU A 899 36.15 -8.40 16.26
N TYR A 900 35.71 -9.46 15.57
CA TYR A 900 34.97 -10.57 16.18
C TYR A 900 35.76 -11.85 15.99
N LEU A 901 36.11 -12.53 17.08
CA LEU A 901 37.01 -13.69 17.11
C LEU A 901 36.47 -14.87 17.95
N ASN A 902 35.15 -14.91 18.19
CA ASN A 902 34.59 -15.97 19.01
C ASN A 902 34.83 -17.36 18.43
N ARG A 903 35.17 -18.30 19.29
CA ARG A 903 35.36 -19.71 18.95
C ARG A 903 36.40 -19.92 17.83
N THR A 904 37.37 -19.04 17.74
CA THR A 904 38.56 -19.21 16.88
C THR A 904 39.70 -19.91 17.58
N PRO A 905 40.51 -20.73 16.89
CA PRO A 905 41.66 -21.42 17.50
C PRO A 905 42.90 -20.53 17.60
N ILE A 906 42.76 -19.25 18.01
CA ILE A 906 43.85 -18.29 18.11
C ILE A 906 44.53 -18.45 19.46
N ASP A 907 45.83 -18.73 19.46
CA ASP A 907 46.64 -18.82 20.68
C ASP A 907 47.51 -17.57 20.97
N ASP A 908 47.72 -16.71 19.98
CA ASP A 908 48.54 -15.50 20.08
C ASP A 908 47.75 -14.24 19.65
N PHE A 909 47.35 -13.46 20.67
CA PHE A 909 46.69 -12.16 20.48
C PHE A 909 47.66 -10.97 20.44
N SER A 910 49.01 -11.22 20.45
CA SER A 910 50.01 -10.14 20.44
C SER A 910 49.90 -9.20 19.22
N PRO A 911 49.42 -9.61 18.02
CA PRO A 911 49.23 -8.73 16.88
C PRO A 911 48.26 -7.61 17.19
N LEU A 912 47.24 -7.83 18.03
CA LEU A 912 46.23 -6.80 18.40
C LEU A 912 46.85 -5.59 19.07
N ALA A 913 47.96 -5.75 19.78
CA ALA A 913 48.66 -4.65 20.46
C ALA A 913 49.13 -3.53 19.52
N SER A 914 49.14 -3.78 18.20
CA SER A 914 49.52 -2.80 17.17
C SER A 914 48.32 -2.02 16.58
N LEU A 915 47.10 -2.39 16.91
CA LEU A 915 45.89 -1.84 16.24
C LEU A 915 45.48 -0.45 16.80
N GLY A 916 45.98 -0.05 17.98
CA GLY A 916 45.74 1.26 18.57
C GLY A 916 44.38 1.34 19.27
N VAL A 917 43.27 1.53 18.51
CA VAL A 917 41.94 1.63 19.06
C VAL A 917 41.03 0.55 18.48
N LEU A 918 40.35 -0.19 19.35
CA LEU A 918 39.27 -1.13 18.98
C LEU A 918 37.92 -0.58 19.45
N ASP A 919 37.04 -0.24 18.54
CA ASP A 919 35.66 0.15 18.87
C ASP A 919 34.89 -1.03 19.48
N ASN A 920 35.09 -2.24 18.92
CA ASN A 920 34.54 -3.47 19.48
C ASN A 920 35.55 -4.63 19.36
N LEU A 921 35.70 -5.40 20.45
CA LEU A 921 36.41 -6.66 20.44
C LEU A 921 35.52 -7.75 21.04
N ASP A 922 35.31 -8.82 20.29
CA ASP A 922 34.53 -9.98 20.72
C ASP A 922 35.42 -11.24 20.73
N ILE A 923 35.69 -11.77 21.92
CA ILE A 923 36.61 -12.86 22.21
C ILE A 923 36.06 -13.87 23.22
N ASN A 924 34.80 -14.25 23.05
CA ASN A 924 34.12 -15.20 23.93
C ASN A 924 34.84 -16.58 23.92
N ASP A 925 34.81 -17.29 25.04
CA ASP A 925 35.40 -18.60 25.26
C ASP A 925 36.94 -18.60 25.19
N VAL A 926 37.61 -17.45 25.33
CA VAL A 926 39.06 -17.32 25.36
C VAL A 926 39.55 -17.08 26.81
N ASP A 927 40.50 -17.89 27.30
CA ASP A 927 41.08 -17.72 28.68
C ASP A 927 41.66 -16.30 28.86
N SER A 928 41.15 -15.54 29.82
CA SER A 928 41.60 -14.18 30.14
C SER A 928 43.12 -14.05 30.38
N ALA A 929 43.76 -15.08 30.93
CA ALA A 929 45.22 -15.12 31.11
C ALA A 929 46.01 -15.03 29.79
N VAL A 930 45.38 -15.34 28.65
CA VAL A 930 45.98 -15.28 27.32
C VAL A 930 45.95 -13.87 26.75
N PHE A 931 44.83 -13.18 26.85
CA PHE A 931 44.64 -11.90 26.16
C PHE A 931 44.87 -10.65 27.06
N VAL A 932 44.49 -10.68 28.33
CA VAL A 932 44.59 -9.48 29.19
C VAL A 932 45.96 -8.85 29.19
N PRO A 933 47.09 -9.60 29.36
CA PRO A 933 48.41 -8.97 29.38
C PRO A 933 48.86 -8.39 28.04
N LEU A 934 48.22 -8.80 26.95
CA LEU A 934 48.56 -8.40 25.58
C LEU A 934 47.79 -7.17 25.14
N LEU A 935 46.58 -6.96 25.73
CA LEU A 935 45.70 -5.86 25.38
C LEU A 935 45.94 -4.57 26.18
N GLU A 936 46.82 -4.56 27.19
CA GLU A 936 47.16 -3.38 28.01
C GLU A 936 47.55 -2.12 27.20
N LYS A 937 47.91 -2.27 25.93
CA LYS A 937 48.34 -1.17 25.04
C LYS A 937 47.31 -0.79 23.99
N VAL A 938 46.17 -1.46 23.96
CA VAL A 938 45.09 -1.24 23.02
C VAL A 938 43.99 -0.46 23.72
N ASP A 939 43.47 0.58 23.12
CA ASP A 939 42.31 1.29 23.69
C ASP A 939 41.02 0.57 23.17
N ILE A 940 40.22 0.02 24.11
CA ILE A 940 39.03 -0.78 23.78
C ILE A 940 37.81 -0.04 24.33
N HIS A 941 36.86 0.25 23.43
CA HIS A 941 35.62 0.91 23.79
C HIS A 941 34.52 -0.09 24.17
N ARG A 942 34.45 -1.23 23.51
CA ARG A 942 33.47 -2.30 23.78
C ARG A 942 34.16 -3.65 23.77
N LEU A 943 33.89 -4.45 24.80
CA LEU A 943 34.41 -5.82 24.92
C LEU A 943 33.26 -6.79 25.19
N SER A 944 33.22 -7.88 24.40
CA SER A 944 32.50 -9.10 24.74
C SER A 944 33.53 -10.22 25.05
N ALA A 945 33.50 -10.70 26.27
CA ALA A 945 34.39 -11.73 26.76
C ALA A 945 33.64 -12.72 27.68
N CYS A 946 32.56 -13.31 27.14
CA CYS A 946 31.79 -14.32 27.84
C CYS A 946 32.64 -15.56 28.14
N ASN A 947 32.46 -16.18 29.28
CA ASN A 947 33.16 -17.40 29.69
C ASN A 947 34.72 -17.31 29.57
N ALA A 948 35.28 -16.11 29.78
CA ALA A 948 36.71 -15.84 29.65
C ALA A 948 37.46 -15.76 30.99
N PHE A 949 36.80 -15.29 32.03
CA PHE A 949 37.30 -15.17 33.40
C PHE A 949 36.69 -16.26 34.30
N THR A 950 37.00 -17.50 34.03
CA THR A 950 36.41 -18.64 34.74
C THR A 950 37.29 -19.08 35.93
N GLU A 951 36.78 -19.93 36.83
CA GLU A 951 37.56 -20.56 37.90
C GLU A 951 38.70 -21.44 37.40
N GLU A 952 38.62 -21.91 36.13
CA GLU A 952 39.63 -22.73 35.47
C GLU A 952 40.70 -21.89 34.77
N SER A 953 40.53 -20.56 34.71
CA SER A 953 41.51 -19.66 34.07
C SER A 953 42.90 -19.80 34.70
N ARG A 954 43.95 -19.69 33.86
CA ARG A 954 45.36 -19.91 34.24
C ARG A 954 45.94 -18.83 35.17
N GLY A 955 45.11 -18.06 35.82
CA GLY A 955 45.45 -16.95 36.72
C GLY A 955 44.37 -16.67 37.72
N ASP A 956 44.58 -15.67 38.55
CA ASP A 956 43.55 -15.13 39.45
C ASP A 956 42.57 -14.27 38.58
N ALA A 957 41.36 -14.76 38.36
CA ALA A 957 40.37 -14.10 37.49
C ALA A 957 40.06 -12.66 37.96
N ASN A 958 39.95 -12.44 39.26
CA ASN A 958 39.73 -11.10 39.81
C ASN A 958 40.95 -10.17 39.58
N ALA A 959 42.17 -10.68 39.73
CA ALA A 959 43.35 -9.88 39.46
C ALA A 959 43.51 -9.52 37.99
N LEU A 960 43.21 -10.46 37.10
CA LEU A 960 43.21 -10.23 35.64
C LEU A 960 42.13 -9.25 35.26
N PHE A 961 40.94 -9.36 35.83
CA PHE A 961 39.82 -8.47 35.56
C PHE A 961 40.13 -7.04 36.05
N ALA A 962 40.67 -6.88 37.27
CA ALA A 962 41.07 -5.58 37.75
C ALA A 962 42.18 -4.93 36.90
N ALA A 963 43.18 -5.73 36.45
CA ALA A 963 44.19 -5.24 35.52
C ALA A 963 43.63 -4.81 34.16
N PHE A 964 42.66 -5.56 33.66
CA PHE A 964 41.94 -5.19 32.44
C PHE A 964 41.19 -3.86 32.61
N ALA A 965 40.40 -3.72 33.67
CA ALA A 965 39.65 -2.49 33.94
C ALA A 965 40.58 -1.26 34.08
N GLU A 966 41.74 -1.43 34.78
CA GLU A 966 42.73 -0.35 34.92
C GLU A 966 43.39 0.06 33.60
N ALA A 967 43.55 -0.87 32.68
CA ALA A 967 44.20 -0.63 31.38
C ALA A 967 43.26 0.05 30.34
N HIS A 968 41.93 0.00 30.52
CA HIS A 968 40.97 0.44 29.50
C HIS A 968 40.04 1.53 30.07
N PRO A 969 40.53 2.77 30.35
CA PRO A 969 39.73 3.85 30.93
C PRO A 969 38.61 4.38 30.03
N HIS A 970 38.66 4.13 28.71
CA HIS A 970 37.66 4.56 27.72
C HIS A 970 36.63 3.46 27.36
N LEU A 971 36.60 2.39 28.21
CA LEU A 971 35.60 1.31 28.01
C LEU A 971 34.19 1.85 28.25
N ARG A 972 33.27 1.64 27.30
CA ARG A 972 31.87 2.10 27.34
C ARG A 972 30.92 0.95 27.60
N GLU A 973 31.17 -0.20 26.97
CA GLU A 973 30.31 -1.38 27.09
C GLU A 973 31.14 -2.62 27.43
N LEU A 974 30.65 -3.43 28.35
CA LEU A 974 31.31 -4.64 28.81
C LEU A 974 30.31 -5.81 28.92
N TRP A 975 30.48 -6.84 28.10
CA TRP A 975 29.65 -8.05 28.11
C TRP A 975 30.48 -9.22 28.62
N ILE A 976 30.22 -9.64 29.87
CA ILE A 976 30.98 -10.67 30.59
C ILE A 976 30.06 -11.73 31.25
N PRO A 977 28.96 -12.19 30.64
CA PRO A 977 28.18 -13.28 31.20
C PRO A 977 29.01 -14.58 31.31
N TRP A 978 28.57 -15.45 32.22
CA TRP A 978 29.20 -16.77 32.52
C TRP A 978 30.67 -16.72 32.99
N ASN A 979 31.11 -15.62 33.58
CA ASN A 979 32.45 -15.44 34.10
C ASN A 979 32.49 -15.67 35.64
N GLN A 980 32.23 -16.90 36.09
CA GLN A 980 32.10 -17.27 37.47
C GLN A 980 33.41 -17.07 38.29
N GLY A 981 34.57 -16.93 37.65
CA GLY A 981 35.82 -16.60 38.28
C GLY A 981 35.91 -15.15 38.78
N ILE A 982 35.03 -14.24 38.25
CA ILE A 982 34.92 -12.85 38.77
C ILE A 982 33.97 -12.86 39.95
N THR A 983 34.46 -12.42 41.10
CA THR A 983 33.67 -12.25 42.33
C THR A 983 33.64 -10.79 42.81
N ASP A 984 34.37 -9.88 42.15
CA ASP A 984 34.44 -8.45 42.46
C ASP A 984 34.38 -7.57 41.22
N LEU A 985 33.28 -6.83 41.04
CA LEU A 985 33.09 -5.83 39.99
C LEU A 985 33.48 -4.41 40.40
N THR A 986 33.96 -4.19 41.64
CA THR A 986 34.33 -2.84 42.10
C THR A 986 35.42 -2.13 41.26
N PRO A 987 36.32 -2.84 40.53
CA PRO A 987 37.25 -2.17 39.59
C PRO A 987 36.57 -1.31 38.53
N LEU A 988 35.33 -1.67 38.14
CA LEU A 988 34.57 -0.93 37.13
C LEU A 988 34.11 0.46 37.60
N LEU A 989 33.99 0.67 38.94
CA LEU A 989 33.57 1.96 39.47
C LEU A 989 34.57 3.10 39.22
N GLY A 990 35.77 2.79 38.75
CA GLY A 990 36.79 3.75 38.34
C GLY A 990 36.72 4.16 36.86
N LEU A 991 35.79 3.62 36.08
CA LEU A 991 35.69 3.87 34.64
C LEU A 991 34.62 4.93 34.37
N ASP A 992 35.06 6.17 34.12
CA ASP A 992 34.16 7.33 33.96
C ASP A 992 33.32 7.30 32.65
N GLU A 993 33.74 6.54 31.63
CA GLU A 993 33.06 6.43 30.33
C GLU A 993 32.21 5.14 30.22
N LEU A 994 32.22 4.27 31.24
CA LEU A 994 31.45 3.02 31.19
C LEU A 994 29.96 3.30 31.35
N GLU A 995 29.19 2.92 30.35
CA GLU A 995 27.75 3.13 30.24
C GLU A 995 26.96 1.85 30.59
N TYR A 996 27.47 0.68 30.18
CA TYR A 996 26.71 -0.56 30.20
C TYR A 996 27.55 -1.78 30.53
N VAL A 997 27.06 -2.63 31.43
CA VAL A 997 27.69 -3.92 31.79
C VAL A 997 26.65 -5.04 31.75
N ARG A 998 26.91 -6.09 30.96
CA ARG A 998 26.09 -7.30 30.94
C ARG A 998 26.80 -8.44 31.66
N VAL A 999 26.11 -9.06 32.62
CA VAL A 999 26.56 -10.20 33.44
C VAL A 999 25.48 -11.29 33.41
N SER A 1000 25.81 -12.51 33.83
CA SER A 1000 24.84 -13.60 34.00
C SER A 1000 24.39 -13.75 35.45
N PHE A 1001 23.22 -14.40 35.66
CA PHE A 1001 22.67 -14.62 36.99
C PHE A 1001 23.58 -15.48 37.92
N ASP A 1002 24.41 -16.35 37.34
CA ASP A 1002 25.37 -17.20 38.08
C ASP A 1002 26.61 -16.46 38.60
N MET A 1003 26.71 -15.14 38.32
CA MET A 1003 27.73 -14.23 38.90
C MET A 1003 27.22 -13.48 40.16
N GLU A 1004 26.38 -14.12 40.97
CA GLU A 1004 25.73 -13.49 42.16
C GLU A 1004 26.74 -12.81 43.11
N GLU A 1005 27.91 -13.41 43.35
CA GLU A 1005 28.93 -12.87 44.22
C GLU A 1005 29.55 -11.59 43.65
N ALA A 1006 29.80 -11.56 42.37
CA ALA A 1006 30.30 -10.38 41.66
C ALA A 1006 29.28 -9.24 41.68
N ILE A 1007 28.01 -9.53 41.41
CA ILE A 1007 26.92 -8.54 41.44
C ILE A 1007 26.78 -7.96 42.86
N ALA A 1008 26.84 -8.83 43.90
CA ALA A 1008 26.76 -8.42 45.31
C ALA A 1008 27.91 -7.49 45.72
N SER A 1009 29.08 -7.54 45.07
CA SER A 1009 30.20 -6.64 45.33
C SER A 1009 29.87 -5.15 45.13
N LEU A 1010 28.88 -4.87 44.27
CA LEU A 1010 28.38 -3.51 43.99
C LEU A 1010 27.24 -3.07 44.91
N GLU A 1011 26.73 -3.92 45.81
CA GLU A 1011 25.64 -3.56 46.70
C GLU A 1011 26.00 -2.35 47.59
N GLY A 1012 25.13 -1.32 47.55
CA GLY A 1012 25.35 -0.08 48.33
C GLY A 1012 26.37 0.90 47.74
N GLN A 1013 26.91 0.60 46.56
CA GLN A 1013 27.76 1.48 45.74
C GLN A 1013 26.91 2.20 44.70
N ALA A 1014 27.22 3.46 44.39
CA ALA A 1014 26.59 4.16 43.25
C ALA A 1014 27.40 3.82 42.00
N ALA A 1015 26.98 2.80 41.26
CA ALA A 1015 27.60 2.49 39.99
C ALA A 1015 27.23 3.57 38.94
N PRO A 1016 28.20 4.12 38.19
CA PRO A 1016 27.95 5.12 37.17
C PRO A 1016 27.38 4.54 35.86
N PHE A 1017 27.20 3.22 35.76
CA PHE A 1017 26.79 2.47 34.60
C PHE A 1017 25.53 1.61 34.87
N GLN A 1018 24.86 1.19 33.82
CA GLN A 1018 23.75 0.25 33.91
C GLN A 1018 24.24 -1.20 33.93
N ILE A 1019 23.56 -2.06 34.71
CA ILE A 1019 23.85 -3.50 34.76
C ILE A 1019 22.64 -4.27 34.25
N GLU A 1020 22.85 -5.08 33.22
CA GLU A 1020 21.89 -6.06 32.77
C GLU A 1020 22.29 -7.47 33.17
N ILE A 1021 21.35 -8.20 33.74
CA ILE A 1021 21.55 -9.59 34.16
C ILE A 1021 20.87 -10.53 33.16
N GLU A 1022 21.69 -11.29 32.45
CA GLU A 1022 21.21 -12.29 31.50
C GLU A 1022 20.85 -13.58 32.24
N GLY A 1023 19.64 -14.15 31.86
CA GLY A 1023 19.07 -15.31 32.57
C GLY A 1023 19.36 -16.64 31.92
#